data_d7b02260d0432199cdce9e4d82048eea
#
_entry.id   d7b02260d0432199cdce9e4d82048eea
#
_cell.length_a   1.000
_cell.length_b   1.000
_cell.length_c   1.000
_cell.angle_alpha   90.00
_cell.angle_beta   90.00
_cell.angle_gamma   90.00
#
_symmetry.space_group_name_H-M   'P 1'
#
loop_
_entity.id
_entity.type
_entity.pdbx_description
1 polymer ?
#
loop_
_entity_poly.entity_id
_entity_poly.type
_entity_poly.pdbx_seq_one_letter_code
_entity_poly.pdbx_strand_id
1 'polypeptide(L)'
;MKQLLLLWIVCCCPLLLQAQSVQPSGKELLLQAQADYQIGRVEQAIATLENFPSTDEGSMLEEVYRLLALCYLAQDNANRVNRYVGLLLKVDPYYTIRLDDPVRFADLIRANRVEKHTLVTASQQAGTLDEAPVPVTLITEEMIQAIGARTLQEVLTTYVPGVFPLEGSNVNLSMRGVYTSTQENILILLNGHRLNSHSSNAISPDYRISLENIKQIEVLRGAASSLYGNVALTAVVNLITKVGKEVNGLQASYSMGNNQTYKGNLLFGQGNYNSDLLMWASLYHSQGEKFDIPWTSEDAYGYQPQAGSIYVNGYNRKPTYDLGLNYVWNQFKLTLNHRHGKRVSPYSVGITSMYDYDRYAKINGNRPGRSTASTFGVLQYANTFHNTSVDASFSVDYEHISHYVVLGDVTTSPLTIQNELYPDYVSDTVGVFYVTNWRNLTFGGEVRALQKYQWGAMSGNFLLGLQYEHFHAFDNSFQMGDHFKHIGMTVTNEDSYTWYGMGDRLYFVQNGVEQNFSAYSQIKHYLFPRLILNGGFRYDRKIRYDREKLNEFSPRLSLIYLPNDRWNVKLSYARSFVDAPFTSRTFSWHHLLPEEGLQPQHLDSWQLSSNWRYEPWHLEYDANLFYTHVTDLVQVVENLFSNGGNLRMMGLEQSLTFQFPHLWIHGNLTYQHLLNQTDYTANDTYVYSVPNFLMNWVAEQDLSPWVKQLRLHAKCSTYSKQYFKYGWSVFHGPDDWYFGRDLVRMPAYALVDVGLRYSWHWFDFQFDCKNLFDHTYRLGGSSVPILQPGRSWLGTVRFRIR
;
A
#
# COMPACT_ATOMS: atom_id res chain seq x y z
N MET A 1 25.90 69.87 46.67
CA MET A 1 24.59 69.98 46.05
C MET A 1 24.27 68.74 45.21
N LYS A 2 24.03 67.67 45.88
CA LYS A 2 23.58 66.39 45.39
C LYS A 2 23.57 65.39 46.54
N GLN A 3 22.63 65.46 47.40
CA GLN A 3 22.39 64.57 48.55
C GLN A 3 21.42 65.25 49.50
N LEU A 4 20.13 65.30 49.11
CA LEU A 4 19.05 65.71 50.02
C LEU A 4 17.69 65.64 49.34
N LEU A 5 17.39 64.43 48.74
CA LEU A 5 16.05 64.17 48.18
C LEU A 5 15.73 62.71 48.26
N LEU A 6 16.08 62.04 49.40
CA LEU A 6 15.81 60.58 49.53
C LEU A 6 15.41 60.27 50.97
N LEU A 7 14.56 61.09 51.55
CA LEU A 7 14.09 60.86 52.91
C LEU A 7 12.74 61.50 53.26
N TRP A 8 11.78 61.43 52.34
CA TRP A 8 10.42 61.88 52.62
C TRP A 8 9.33 61.16 51.78
N ILE A 9 9.40 59.81 51.64
CA ILE A 9 8.26 58.95 51.17
C ILE A 9 8.30 57.62 51.95
N VAL A 10 8.35 57.69 53.23
CA VAL A 10 8.10 56.54 54.12
C VAL A 10 7.31 57.02 55.32
N CYS A 11 6.04 57.32 55.10
CA CYS A 11 4.99 57.28 56.14
C CYS A 11 3.66 57.67 55.45
N CYS A 12 2.69 56.76 55.44
CA CYS A 12 1.30 56.92 55.02
C CYS A 12 0.94 56.23 53.69
N CYS A 13 1.01 54.89 53.69
CA CYS A 13 0.03 54.09 52.99
C CYS A 13 -0.26 52.81 53.78
N PRO A 14 -1.50 52.56 54.19
CA PRO A 14 -1.84 51.26 54.74
C PRO A 14 -1.78 50.25 53.65
N LEU A 15 -0.91 49.30 53.78
CA LEU A 15 -0.82 48.09 52.94
C LEU A 15 -2.16 47.33 52.98
N LEU A 16 -3.02 47.58 52.02
CA LEU A 16 -4.01 46.62 51.59
C LEU A 16 -3.22 45.49 50.93
N LEU A 17 -2.84 44.48 51.66
CA LEU A 17 -2.51 43.16 51.17
C LEU A 17 -3.81 42.57 50.57
N GLN A 18 -4.08 42.89 49.29
CA GLN A 18 -4.89 42.00 48.47
C GLN A 18 -4.07 40.72 48.30
N ALA A 19 -4.45 39.66 49.03
CA ALA A 19 -4.07 38.33 48.71
C ALA A 19 -4.61 38.07 47.30
N GLN A 20 -3.74 38.17 46.28
CA GLN A 20 -4.00 37.55 45.00
C GLN A 20 -4.13 36.06 45.28
N SER A 21 -5.36 35.55 45.24
CA SER A 21 -5.62 34.12 45.20
C SER A 21 -4.89 33.59 43.96
N VAL A 22 -3.75 32.96 44.15
CA VAL A 22 -3.07 32.17 43.13
C VAL A 22 -4.11 31.13 42.70
N GLN A 23 -4.66 31.24 41.52
CA GLN A 23 -5.53 30.20 41.01
C GLN A 23 -4.69 28.91 40.93
N PRO A 24 -5.19 27.79 41.48
CA PRO A 24 -4.44 26.53 41.47
C PRO A 24 -4.16 26.14 40.02
N SER A 25 -2.99 25.61 39.75
CA SER A 25 -2.62 25.12 38.41
C SER A 25 -3.55 23.97 38.00
N GLY A 26 -3.77 23.75 36.72
CA GLY A 26 -4.60 22.65 36.21
C GLY A 26 -4.17 21.28 36.77
N LYS A 27 -2.86 21.08 37.00
CA LYS A 27 -2.32 19.87 37.64
C LYS A 27 -2.76 19.72 39.10
N GLU A 28 -2.79 20.79 39.84
CA GLU A 28 -3.25 20.76 41.24
C GLU A 28 -4.75 20.49 41.35
N LEU A 29 -5.55 21.09 40.44
CA LEU A 29 -6.99 20.83 40.35
C LEU A 29 -7.28 19.36 40.00
N LEU A 30 -6.53 18.79 39.10
CA LEU A 30 -6.71 17.38 38.72
C LEU A 30 -6.34 16.44 39.87
N LEU A 31 -5.22 16.68 40.56
CA LEU A 31 -4.81 15.90 41.73
C LEU A 31 -5.84 16.00 42.86
N GLN A 32 -6.39 17.20 43.13
CA GLN A 32 -7.45 17.39 44.10
C GLN A 32 -8.72 16.59 43.72
N ALA A 33 -9.15 16.67 42.48
CA ALA A 33 -10.32 15.92 41.97
C ALA A 33 -10.12 14.40 42.07
N GLN A 34 -8.90 13.90 41.75
CA GLN A 34 -8.55 12.49 41.93
C GLN A 34 -8.63 12.05 43.41
N ALA A 35 -8.11 12.86 44.33
CA ALA A 35 -8.21 12.58 45.77
C ALA A 35 -9.66 12.58 46.25
N ASP A 36 -10.49 13.53 45.80
CA ASP A 36 -11.92 13.61 46.16
C ASP A 36 -12.68 12.40 45.62
N TYR A 37 -12.41 11.96 44.41
CA TYR A 37 -13.02 10.74 43.82
C TYR A 37 -12.62 9.50 44.63
N GLN A 38 -11.35 9.32 44.98
CA GLN A 38 -10.86 8.15 45.73
C GLN A 38 -11.49 8.03 47.14
N ILE A 39 -11.82 9.16 47.79
CA ILE A 39 -12.50 9.17 49.11
C ILE A 39 -14.02 9.23 49.00
N GLY A 40 -14.57 9.10 47.79
CA GLY A 40 -16.03 9.05 47.53
C GLY A 40 -16.74 10.40 47.47
N ARG A 41 -16.01 11.52 47.46
CA ARG A 41 -16.57 12.89 47.32
C ARG A 41 -16.82 13.23 45.86
N VAL A 42 -17.68 12.43 45.22
CA VAL A 42 -17.90 12.47 43.75
C VAL A 42 -18.40 13.84 43.28
N GLU A 43 -19.29 14.50 44.03
CA GLU A 43 -19.85 15.82 43.67
C GLU A 43 -18.78 16.92 43.68
N GLN A 44 -17.85 16.86 44.64
CA GLN A 44 -16.75 17.81 44.74
C GLN A 44 -15.74 17.60 43.58
N ALA A 45 -15.43 16.36 43.26
CA ALA A 45 -14.60 16.03 42.11
C ALA A 45 -15.22 16.55 40.81
N ILE A 46 -16.52 16.38 40.58
CA ILE A 46 -17.25 16.91 39.43
C ILE A 46 -17.15 18.44 39.39
N ALA A 47 -17.44 19.13 40.46
CA ALA A 47 -17.41 20.58 40.53
C ALA A 47 -16.03 21.17 40.20
N THR A 48 -14.97 20.51 40.67
CA THR A 48 -13.57 20.88 40.37
C THR A 48 -13.28 20.67 38.86
N LEU A 49 -13.67 19.54 38.29
CA LEU A 49 -13.36 19.17 36.92
C LEU A 49 -14.22 19.87 35.87
N GLU A 50 -15.48 20.20 36.14
CA GLU A 50 -16.33 20.95 35.19
C GLU A 50 -15.86 22.40 35.01
N ASN A 51 -15.12 22.95 35.97
CA ASN A 51 -14.50 24.27 35.91
C ASN A 51 -13.04 24.24 35.47
N PHE A 52 -12.56 23.12 34.96
CA PHE A 52 -11.18 22.95 34.52
C PHE A 52 -10.83 23.88 33.36
N PRO A 53 -9.67 24.60 33.38
CA PRO A 53 -9.30 25.50 32.32
C PRO A 53 -9.16 24.80 30.97
N SER A 54 -9.82 25.30 29.91
CA SER A 54 -9.81 24.72 28.57
C SER A 54 -8.50 24.92 27.78
N THR A 55 -7.54 25.61 28.39
CA THR A 55 -6.24 25.98 27.78
C THR A 55 -5.11 25.01 28.08
N ASP A 56 -5.34 23.96 28.86
CA ASP A 56 -4.30 23.02 29.25
C ASP A 56 -4.07 21.91 28.24
N GLU A 57 -2.87 21.31 28.32
CA GLU A 57 -2.38 20.28 27.40
C GLU A 57 -3.32 19.07 27.27
N GLY A 58 -3.45 18.51 26.05
CA GLY A 58 -4.36 17.41 25.72
C GLY A 58 -4.31 16.17 26.64
N SER A 59 -3.17 15.93 27.34
CA SER A 59 -3.01 14.85 28.34
C SER A 59 -3.81 15.09 29.64
N MET A 60 -3.85 16.32 30.10
CA MET A 60 -4.65 16.64 31.23
C MET A 60 -6.13 16.52 30.91
N LEU A 61 -6.54 16.91 29.73
CA LEU A 61 -7.93 16.75 29.25
C LEU A 61 -8.36 15.29 29.13
N GLU A 62 -7.47 14.39 28.74
CA GLU A 62 -7.72 12.94 28.74
C GLU A 62 -8.12 12.45 30.13
N GLU A 63 -7.28 12.79 31.16
CA GLU A 63 -7.53 12.36 32.52
C GLU A 63 -8.75 13.05 33.14
N VAL A 64 -8.98 14.34 32.82
CA VAL A 64 -10.16 15.09 33.25
C VAL A 64 -11.44 14.42 32.71
N TYR A 65 -11.50 14.12 31.43
CA TYR A 65 -12.69 13.49 30.86
C TYR A 65 -12.87 12.05 31.33
N ARG A 66 -11.79 11.30 31.54
CA ARG A 66 -11.84 9.98 32.16
C ARG A 66 -12.47 10.05 33.55
N LEU A 67 -11.93 10.93 34.41
CA LEU A 67 -12.38 11.06 35.79
C LEU A 67 -13.81 11.58 35.87
N LEU A 68 -14.22 12.54 35.03
CA LEU A 68 -15.63 12.98 34.90
C LEU A 68 -16.55 11.84 34.48
N ALA A 69 -16.15 11.03 33.53
CA ALA A 69 -16.96 9.87 33.11
C ALA A 69 -17.10 8.86 34.28
N LEU A 70 -16.04 8.58 35.03
CA LEU A 70 -16.08 7.72 36.21
C LEU A 70 -16.94 8.30 37.34
N CYS A 71 -16.85 9.61 37.60
CA CYS A 71 -17.69 10.29 38.58
C CYS A 71 -19.18 10.18 38.22
N TYR A 72 -19.55 10.45 36.99
CA TYR A 72 -20.94 10.33 36.53
C TYR A 72 -21.42 8.88 36.45
N LEU A 73 -20.49 7.92 36.20
CA LEU A 73 -20.80 6.49 36.27
C LEU A 73 -21.15 6.07 37.70
N ALA A 74 -20.42 6.61 38.68
CA ALA A 74 -20.72 6.40 40.09
C ALA A 74 -22.10 6.99 40.52
N GLN A 75 -22.58 8.05 39.83
CA GLN A 75 -23.91 8.64 40.04
C GLN A 75 -25.00 7.98 39.14
N ASP A 76 -24.66 6.95 38.38
CA ASP A 76 -25.57 6.27 37.45
C ASP A 76 -26.23 7.20 36.39
N ASN A 77 -25.53 8.28 35.99
CA ASN A 77 -25.99 9.27 35.04
C ASN A 77 -25.54 8.93 33.64
N ALA A 78 -26.26 8.03 32.97
CA ALA A 78 -25.91 7.50 31.65
C ALA A 78 -25.66 8.58 30.57
N ASN A 79 -26.46 9.67 30.56
CA ASN A 79 -26.32 10.74 29.56
C ASN A 79 -24.98 11.50 29.71
N ARG A 80 -24.60 11.82 30.94
CA ARG A 80 -23.33 12.52 31.23
C ARG A 80 -22.13 11.60 31.01
N VAL A 81 -22.21 10.32 31.40
CA VAL A 81 -21.18 9.32 31.15
C VAL A 81 -20.90 9.22 29.64
N ASN A 82 -21.92 9.00 28.82
CA ASN A 82 -21.76 8.89 27.38
C ASN A 82 -21.17 10.17 26.76
N ARG A 83 -21.55 11.35 27.25
CA ARG A 83 -20.97 12.61 26.82
C ARG A 83 -19.47 12.67 27.10
N TYR A 84 -19.03 12.35 28.31
CA TYR A 84 -17.61 12.47 28.70
C TYR A 84 -16.77 11.33 28.15
N VAL A 85 -17.31 10.13 27.98
CA VAL A 85 -16.70 9.04 27.21
C VAL A 85 -16.49 9.48 25.74
N GLY A 86 -17.48 10.14 25.12
CA GLY A 86 -17.34 10.70 23.79
C GLY A 86 -16.27 11.80 23.69
N LEU A 87 -16.12 12.65 24.72
CA LEU A 87 -15.05 13.67 24.80
C LEU A 87 -13.68 13.05 25.04
N LEU A 88 -13.58 12.05 25.90
CA LEU A 88 -12.38 11.26 26.12
C LEU A 88 -11.87 10.63 24.82
N LEU A 89 -12.76 9.94 24.10
CA LEU A 89 -12.43 9.30 22.83
C LEU A 89 -12.16 10.29 21.69
N LYS A 90 -12.54 11.56 21.82
CA LYS A 90 -12.12 12.63 20.89
C LYS A 90 -10.68 13.09 21.16
N VAL A 91 -10.25 13.11 22.43
CA VAL A 91 -8.89 13.50 22.83
C VAL A 91 -7.93 12.33 22.63
N ASP A 92 -8.31 11.15 23.09
CA ASP A 92 -7.56 9.90 22.87
C ASP A 92 -8.47 8.83 22.23
N PRO A 93 -8.53 8.73 20.89
CA PRO A 93 -9.30 7.70 20.20
C PRO A 93 -8.86 6.27 20.54
N TYR A 94 -7.63 6.11 21.04
CA TYR A 94 -7.01 4.82 21.39
C TYR A 94 -6.93 4.58 22.89
N TYR A 95 -7.72 5.31 23.69
CA TYR A 95 -7.71 5.19 25.14
C TYR A 95 -7.64 3.72 25.58
N THR A 96 -6.58 3.35 26.27
CA THR A 96 -6.40 1.98 26.77
C THR A 96 -7.12 1.82 28.09
N ILE A 97 -8.08 0.88 28.15
CA ILE A 97 -8.79 0.54 29.38
C ILE A 97 -7.76 0.12 30.43
N ARG A 98 -7.73 0.82 31.55
CA ARG A 98 -6.78 0.59 32.63
C ARG A 98 -7.25 -0.55 33.54
N LEU A 99 -6.33 -1.15 34.31
CA LEU A 99 -6.66 -2.24 35.22
C LEU A 99 -7.63 -1.81 36.34
N ASP A 100 -7.62 -0.53 36.69
CA ASP A 100 -8.48 0.10 37.71
C ASP A 100 -9.80 0.65 37.14
N ASP A 101 -10.01 0.58 35.84
CA ASP A 101 -11.27 1.01 35.22
C ASP A 101 -12.39 -0.01 35.52
N PRO A 102 -13.55 0.45 36.01
CA PRO A 102 -14.69 -0.43 36.22
C PRO A 102 -15.16 -1.12 34.90
N VAL A 103 -15.64 -2.37 35.00
CA VAL A 103 -16.12 -3.13 33.83
C VAL A 103 -17.20 -2.36 33.07
N ARG A 104 -18.13 -1.70 33.75
CA ARG A 104 -19.16 -0.86 33.12
C ARG A 104 -18.57 0.30 32.34
N PHE A 105 -17.48 0.93 32.81
CA PHE A 105 -16.78 1.98 32.07
C PHE A 105 -16.08 1.42 30.84
N ALA A 106 -15.41 0.26 30.99
CA ALA A 106 -14.78 -0.44 29.88
C ALA A 106 -15.77 -0.81 28.77
N ASP A 107 -16.98 -1.26 29.14
CA ASP A 107 -18.03 -1.58 28.19
C ASP A 107 -18.57 -0.32 27.48
N LEU A 108 -18.68 0.79 28.20
CA LEU A 108 -19.07 2.08 27.60
C LEU A 108 -17.98 2.63 26.66
N ILE A 109 -16.70 2.49 26.99
CA ILE A 109 -15.61 2.82 26.10
C ILE A 109 -15.69 1.98 24.82
N ARG A 110 -15.92 0.66 24.91
CA ARG A 110 -16.08 -0.22 23.77
C ARG A 110 -17.32 0.14 22.92
N ALA A 111 -18.44 0.44 23.56
CA ALA A 111 -19.70 0.80 22.88
C ALA A 111 -19.66 2.19 22.23
N ASN A 112 -18.99 3.16 22.85
CA ASN A 112 -18.83 4.52 22.33
C ASN A 112 -17.60 4.70 21.46
N ARG A 113 -16.75 3.73 21.40
CA ARG A 113 -15.74 3.59 20.35
C ARG A 113 -16.45 3.32 19.01
N VAL A 114 -17.31 4.26 18.62
CA VAL A 114 -17.69 4.35 17.21
C VAL A 114 -16.39 4.61 16.50
N GLU A 115 -15.89 3.60 15.83
CA GLU A 115 -14.80 3.69 14.90
C GLU A 115 -15.19 4.64 13.77
N LYS A 116 -15.18 5.94 14.06
CA LYS A 116 -15.02 6.95 13.04
C LYS A 116 -13.59 6.78 12.56
N HIS A 117 -13.40 5.80 11.68
CA HIS A 117 -12.14 5.58 11.03
C HIS A 117 -11.69 6.90 10.42
N THR A 118 -10.68 7.49 11.04
CA THR A 118 -10.12 8.74 10.58
C THR A 118 -9.28 8.42 9.36
N LEU A 119 -9.68 8.94 8.21
CA LEU A 119 -8.92 8.86 6.98
C LEU A 119 -7.90 9.99 6.93
N VAL A 120 -6.69 9.68 6.55
CA VAL A 120 -5.62 10.66 6.32
C VAL A 120 -5.31 10.79 4.82
N THR A 121 -5.39 9.68 4.09
CA THR A 121 -4.91 9.58 2.70
C THR A 121 -5.72 10.44 1.72
N ALA A 122 -7.04 10.51 1.88
CA ALA A 122 -7.91 11.16 0.89
C ALA A 122 -7.70 12.69 0.73
N SER A 123 -7.18 13.34 1.76
CA SER A 123 -6.96 14.79 1.78
C SER A 123 -5.64 15.20 2.44
N GLN A 124 -4.77 14.24 2.76
CA GLN A 124 -3.59 14.43 3.62
C GLN A 124 -3.92 15.11 4.96
N GLN A 125 -5.14 14.95 5.42
CA GLN A 125 -5.69 15.48 6.66
C GLN A 125 -6.62 14.46 7.28
N ALA A 126 -6.70 14.45 8.60
CA ALA A 126 -7.71 13.66 9.29
C ALA A 126 -9.13 14.09 8.85
N GLY A 127 -9.88 13.15 8.33
CA GLY A 127 -11.23 13.39 7.80
C GLY A 127 -12.11 12.14 7.94
N THR A 128 -13.35 12.25 7.54
CA THR A 128 -14.30 11.13 7.51
C THR A 128 -14.45 10.55 6.11
N LEU A 129 -14.88 9.29 6.00
CA LEU A 129 -15.24 8.65 4.72
C LEU A 129 -16.27 9.46 3.93
N ASP A 130 -17.25 10.04 4.66
CA ASP A 130 -18.34 10.79 4.03
C ASP A 130 -17.85 12.04 3.31
N GLU A 131 -16.81 12.70 3.83
CA GLU A 131 -16.24 13.94 3.28
C GLU A 131 -15.01 13.72 2.40
N ALA A 132 -14.60 12.47 2.18
CA ALA A 132 -13.51 12.15 1.28
C ALA A 132 -13.89 12.53 -0.17
N PRO A 133 -13.01 13.25 -0.89
CA PRO A 133 -13.34 13.79 -2.22
C PRO A 133 -13.38 12.75 -3.35
N VAL A 134 -12.96 11.54 -3.08
CA VAL A 134 -12.96 10.38 -3.99
C VAL A 134 -13.48 9.16 -3.25
N PRO A 135 -13.92 8.09 -3.96
CA PRO A 135 -14.26 6.83 -3.32
C PRO A 135 -13.05 6.25 -2.58
N VAL A 136 -13.26 5.86 -1.33
CA VAL A 136 -12.22 5.25 -0.47
C VAL A 136 -12.70 3.91 0.01
N THR A 137 -11.84 2.90 -0.07
CA THR A 137 -12.02 1.62 0.62
C THR A 137 -11.13 1.62 1.85
N LEU A 138 -11.74 1.42 3.01
CA LEU A 138 -11.04 1.26 4.26
C LEU A 138 -11.04 -0.21 4.65
N ILE A 139 -9.86 -0.75 4.97
CA ILE A 139 -9.67 -2.15 5.34
C ILE A 139 -9.02 -2.17 6.72
N THR A 140 -9.68 -2.76 7.70
CA THR A 140 -9.20 -2.83 9.08
C THR A 140 -8.35 -4.08 9.33
N GLU A 141 -7.66 -4.12 10.48
CA GLU A 141 -6.93 -5.31 10.92
C GLU A 141 -7.85 -6.54 11.01
N GLU A 142 -9.07 -6.37 11.51
CA GLU A 142 -10.08 -7.44 11.63
C GLU A 142 -10.45 -8.01 10.24
N MET A 143 -10.63 -7.14 9.25
CA MET A 143 -10.91 -7.55 7.87
C MET A 143 -9.73 -8.33 7.27
N ILE A 144 -8.48 -7.89 7.53
CA ILE A 144 -7.27 -8.62 7.08
C ILE A 144 -7.25 -10.02 7.70
N GLN A 145 -7.58 -10.14 8.99
CA GLN A 145 -7.61 -11.41 9.71
C GLN A 145 -8.79 -12.29 9.28
N ALA A 146 -9.96 -11.71 8.93
CA ALA A 146 -11.16 -12.42 8.50
C ALA A 146 -11.01 -13.18 7.18
N ILE A 147 -9.99 -12.91 6.39
CA ILE A 147 -9.69 -13.68 5.17
C ILE A 147 -8.42 -14.52 5.29
N GLY A 148 -7.77 -14.53 6.46
CA GLY A 148 -6.46 -15.18 6.63
C GLY A 148 -5.44 -14.69 5.60
N ALA A 149 -5.38 -13.36 5.38
CA ALA A 149 -4.56 -12.77 4.34
C ALA A 149 -3.08 -13.07 4.55
N ARG A 150 -2.41 -13.52 3.48
CA ARG A 150 -0.98 -13.82 3.49
C ARG A 150 -0.15 -12.69 2.90
N THR A 151 -0.72 -11.95 1.93
CA THR A 151 -0.07 -10.86 1.19
C THR A 151 -0.97 -9.64 1.06
N LEU A 152 -0.36 -8.49 0.78
CA LEU A 152 -1.12 -7.27 0.45
C LEU A 152 -1.95 -7.45 -0.83
N GLN A 153 -1.45 -8.21 -1.81
CA GLN A 153 -2.22 -8.52 -3.02
C GLN A 153 -3.57 -9.18 -2.67
N GLU A 154 -3.57 -10.19 -1.79
CA GLU A 154 -4.81 -10.87 -1.37
C GLU A 154 -5.80 -9.92 -0.68
N VAL A 155 -5.30 -9.01 0.15
CA VAL A 155 -6.13 -8.00 0.81
C VAL A 155 -6.79 -7.09 -0.21
N LEU A 156 -6.00 -6.52 -1.13
CA LEU A 156 -6.48 -5.56 -2.12
C LEU A 156 -7.45 -6.21 -3.10
N THR A 157 -7.15 -7.40 -3.61
CA THR A 157 -8.03 -8.10 -4.56
C THR A 157 -9.33 -8.59 -3.93
N THR A 158 -9.35 -8.77 -2.59
CA THR A 158 -10.57 -9.17 -1.88
C THR A 158 -11.48 -7.99 -1.56
N TYR A 159 -10.93 -6.88 -1.08
CA TYR A 159 -11.74 -5.80 -0.51
C TYR A 159 -11.87 -4.57 -1.41
N VAL A 160 -11.00 -4.39 -2.39
CA VAL A 160 -11.03 -3.20 -3.24
C VAL A 160 -11.72 -3.52 -4.56
N PRO A 161 -12.92 -2.94 -4.81
CA PRO A 161 -13.58 -3.11 -6.10
C PRO A 161 -12.69 -2.67 -7.27
N GLY A 162 -12.71 -3.42 -8.37
CA GLY A 162 -11.95 -3.12 -9.58
C GLY A 162 -10.49 -3.58 -9.58
N VAL A 163 -10.00 -4.14 -8.47
CA VAL A 163 -8.65 -4.71 -8.38
C VAL A 163 -8.67 -6.18 -8.76
N PHE A 164 -7.81 -6.57 -9.69
CA PHE A 164 -7.63 -7.96 -10.13
C PHE A 164 -6.16 -8.35 -10.08
N PRO A 165 -5.81 -9.56 -9.58
CA PRO A 165 -4.44 -10.02 -9.53
C PRO A 165 -3.93 -10.40 -10.92
N LEU A 166 -2.70 -10.01 -11.21
CA LEU A 166 -1.96 -10.40 -12.38
C LEU A 166 -0.64 -11.05 -11.96
N GLU A 167 -0.10 -11.88 -12.82
CA GLU A 167 1.13 -12.60 -12.57
C GLU A 167 2.17 -12.29 -13.64
N GLY A 168 3.40 -12.04 -13.23
CA GLY A 168 4.51 -11.77 -14.12
C GLY A 168 5.84 -12.16 -13.48
N SER A 169 6.91 -11.51 -13.86
CA SER A 169 8.20 -11.59 -13.15
C SER A 169 8.06 -11.06 -11.71
N ASN A 170 7.04 -10.25 -11.47
CA ASN A 170 6.61 -9.78 -10.14
C ASN A 170 5.11 -10.05 -9.95
N VAL A 171 4.68 -10.06 -8.68
CA VAL A 171 3.27 -9.95 -8.33
C VAL A 171 2.75 -8.61 -8.83
N ASN A 172 1.68 -8.61 -9.58
CA ASN A 172 1.13 -7.42 -10.23
C ASN A 172 -0.37 -7.30 -9.96
N LEU A 173 -0.91 -6.10 -10.20
CA LEU A 173 -2.31 -5.76 -10.02
C LEU A 173 -2.79 -4.95 -11.23
N SER A 174 -4.00 -5.21 -11.67
CA SER A 174 -4.76 -4.26 -12.50
C SER A 174 -5.76 -3.51 -11.63
N MET A 175 -6.05 -2.27 -12.00
CA MET A 175 -7.14 -1.49 -11.41
C MET A 175 -8.03 -0.98 -12.55
N ARG A 176 -9.30 -1.37 -12.53
CA ARG A 176 -10.28 -0.99 -13.56
C ARG A 176 -9.81 -1.32 -14.99
N GLY A 177 -9.16 -2.46 -15.17
CA GLY A 177 -8.63 -2.89 -16.47
C GLY A 177 -7.30 -2.24 -16.88
N VAL A 178 -6.81 -1.25 -16.16
CA VAL A 178 -5.53 -0.59 -16.45
C VAL A 178 -4.40 -1.32 -15.75
N TYR A 179 -3.40 -1.75 -16.51
CA TYR A 179 -2.18 -2.37 -15.98
C TYR A 179 -1.00 -2.21 -16.95
N THR A 180 0.19 -2.44 -16.45
CA THR A 180 1.44 -2.52 -17.21
C THR A 180 2.14 -3.85 -16.92
N SER A 181 3.27 -4.12 -17.52
CA SER A 181 4.04 -5.37 -17.30
C SER A 181 4.50 -5.56 -15.85
N THR A 182 4.61 -4.46 -15.08
CA THR A 182 4.91 -4.45 -13.65
C THR A 182 3.92 -3.55 -12.92
N GLN A 183 3.82 -3.65 -11.59
CA GLN A 183 2.90 -2.82 -10.81
C GLN A 183 3.44 -1.39 -10.65
N GLU A 184 3.12 -0.50 -11.60
CA GLU A 184 3.60 0.88 -11.70
C GLU A 184 2.50 1.94 -11.58
N ASN A 185 1.23 1.53 -11.62
CA ASN A 185 0.08 2.44 -11.74
C ASN A 185 -0.64 2.67 -10.41
N ILE A 186 -0.26 1.92 -9.37
CA ILE A 186 -0.81 2.02 -8.02
C ILE A 186 0.32 2.44 -7.08
N LEU A 187 0.16 3.60 -6.44
CA LEU A 187 1.09 4.06 -5.43
C LEU A 187 0.81 3.36 -4.11
N ILE A 188 1.83 2.70 -3.55
CA ILE A 188 1.75 2.06 -2.23
C ILE A 188 2.62 2.84 -1.25
N LEU A 189 2.02 3.20 -0.12
CA LEU A 189 2.63 4.01 0.93
C LEU A 189 2.66 3.24 2.26
N LEU A 190 3.65 3.53 3.09
CA LEU A 190 3.68 3.17 4.51
C LEU A 190 3.67 4.46 5.35
N ASN A 191 2.60 4.69 6.10
CA ASN A 191 2.41 5.93 6.88
C ASN A 191 2.60 7.21 6.04
N GLY A 192 2.19 7.17 4.77
CA GLY A 192 2.33 8.29 3.84
C GLY A 192 3.64 8.32 3.04
N HIS A 193 4.65 7.52 3.38
CA HIS A 193 5.91 7.44 2.63
C HIS A 193 5.84 6.40 1.51
N ARG A 194 6.35 6.75 0.33
CA ARG A 194 6.34 5.92 -0.89
C ARG A 194 7.16 4.64 -0.72
N LEU A 195 6.56 3.49 -1.05
CA LEU A 195 7.23 2.19 -1.08
C LEU A 195 7.60 1.73 -2.50
N ASN A 196 6.99 2.29 -3.53
CA ASN A 196 7.33 1.99 -4.91
C ASN A 196 8.76 2.46 -5.22
N SER A 197 9.49 1.64 -5.96
CA SER A 197 10.82 1.95 -6.46
C SER A 197 10.89 3.32 -7.14
N HIS A 198 11.93 4.10 -6.89
CA HIS A 198 12.15 5.35 -7.60
C HIS A 198 12.72 5.12 -9.01
N SER A 199 13.39 4.00 -9.24
CA SER A 199 13.96 3.66 -10.56
C SER A 199 12.95 3.02 -11.50
N SER A 200 12.12 2.09 -11.00
CA SER A 200 11.19 1.31 -11.82
C SER A 200 9.72 1.67 -11.62
N ASN A 201 9.37 2.60 -10.74
CA ASN A 201 8.01 2.91 -10.27
C ASN A 201 7.26 1.71 -9.67
N ALA A 202 7.83 0.52 -9.71
CA ALA A 202 7.17 -0.73 -9.36
C ALA A 202 7.34 -1.12 -7.89
N ILE A 203 6.38 -1.87 -7.37
CA ILE A 203 6.46 -2.59 -6.11
C ILE A 203 5.65 -3.89 -6.23
N SER A 204 6.13 -4.97 -5.63
CA SER A 204 5.32 -6.18 -5.51
C SER A 204 4.57 -6.18 -4.19
N PRO A 205 3.24 -6.26 -4.19
CA PRO A 205 2.41 -6.33 -2.99
C PRO A 205 2.40 -7.76 -2.39
N ASP A 206 3.57 -8.30 -2.12
CA ASP A 206 3.82 -9.67 -1.70
C ASP A 206 4.31 -9.78 -0.25
N TYR A 207 4.94 -10.90 0.10
CA TYR A 207 5.44 -11.19 1.45
C TYR A 207 6.57 -10.28 1.95
N ARG A 208 7.08 -9.36 1.12
CA ARG A 208 8.05 -8.31 1.52
C ARG A 208 7.39 -7.17 2.30
N ILE A 209 6.08 -7.17 2.40
CA ILE A 209 5.30 -6.20 3.17
C ILE A 209 4.60 -6.97 4.28
N SER A 210 4.98 -6.70 5.54
CA SER A 210 4.31 -7.31 6.69
C SER A 210 2.89 -6.74 6.86
N LEU A 211 1.93 -7.61 7.16
CA LEU A 211 0.56 -7.20 7.49
C LEU A 211 0.32 -7.17 9.01
N GLU A 212 1.20 -7.75 9.81
CA GLU A 212 1.01 -7.87 11.27
C GLU A 212 1.17 -6.54 12.02
N ASN A 213 1.96 -5.61 11.47
CA ASN A 213 2.16 -4.26 12.01
C ASN A 213 1.13 -3.26 11.48
N ILE A 214 0.24 -3.67 10.55
CA ILE A 214 -0.75 -2.80 9.93
C ILE A 214 -2.02 -2.74 10.78
N LYS A 215 -2.49 -1.53 11.05
CA LYS A 215 -3.75 -1.25 11.72
C LYS A 215 -4.90 -1.14 10.72
N GLN A 216 -4.67 -0.35 9.67
CA GLN A 216 -5.65 -0.14 8.59
C GLN A 216 -4.95 0.14 7.27
N ILE A 217 -5.66 -0.14 6.19
CA ILE A 217 -5.26 0.17 4.83
C ILE A 217 -6.30 1.10 4.23
N GLU A 218 -5.87 2.26 3.77
CA GLU A 218 -6.71 3.24 3.10
C GLU A 218 -6.43 3.19 1.60
N VAL A 219 -7.46 2.89 0.80
CA VAL A 219 -7.32 2.80 -0.66
C VAL A 219 -8.16 3.87 -1.33
N LEU A 220 -7.51 4.87 -1.92
CA LEU A 220 -8.16 5.84 -2.79
C LEU A 220 -8.32 5.22 -4.17
N ARG A 221 -9.55 5.16 -4.67
CA ARG A 221 -9.87 4.60 -5.98
C ARG A 221 -9.98 5.68 -7.04
N GLY A 222 -9.08 5.63 -8.04
CA GLY A 222 -9.00 6.59 -9.15
C GLY A 222 -7.77 7.48 -9.09
N ALA A 223 -7.75 8.48 -9.97
CA ALA A 223 -6.66 9.43 -10.14
C ALA A 223 -6.32 10.21 -8.86
N ALA A 224 -5.07 10.24 -8.43
CA ALA A 224 -4.65 10.87 -7.18
C ALA A 224 -3.34 11.67 -7.26
N SER A 225 -2.80 11.91 -8.46
CA SER A 225 -1.54 12.65 -8.62
C SER A 225 -1.61 14.09 -8.11
N SER A 226 -2.81 14.69 -8.00
CA SER A 226 -3.00 16.02 -7.42
C SER A 226 -2.48 16.18 -5.99
N LEU A 227 -2.31 15.09 -5.25
CA LEU A 227 -1.73 15.08 -3.89
C LEU A 227 -0.40 14.33 -3.83
N TYR A 228 -0.28 13.24 -4.58
CA TYR A 228 0.80 12.27 -4.42
C TYR A 228 1.79 12.28 -5.59
N GLY A 229 1.50 13.01 -6.68
CA GLY A 229 2.37 13.11 -7.85
C GLY A 229 2.47 11.80 -8.63
N ASN A 230 3.69 11.50 -9.06
CA ASN A 230 4.02 10.35 -9.89
C ASN A 230 3.56 9.00 -9.28
N VAL A 231 3.17 8.04 -10.12
CA VAL A 231 2.70 6.67 -9.80
C VAL A 231 1.24 6.59 -9.28
N ALA A 232 0.67 7.68 -8.77
CA ALA A 232 -0.72 7.69 -8.29
C ALA A 232 -1.74 7.73 -9.46
N LEU A 233 -1.59 6.85 -10.48
CA LEU A 233 -2.38 6.87 -11.71
C LEU A 233 -3.80 6.35 -11.46
N THR A 234 -3.92 5.13 -10.96
CA THR A 234 -5.21 4.43 -10.84
C THR A 234 -5.70 4.29 -9.41
N ALA A 235 -4.79 4.24 -8.44
CA ALA A 235 -5.11 4.18 -7.02
C ALA A 235 -3.91 4.60 -6.14
N VAL A 236 -4.21 4.95 -4.89
CA VAL A 236 -3.23 5.09 -3.80
C VAL A 236 -3.62 4.16 -2.67
N VAL A 237 -2.69 3.35 -2.22
CA VAL A 237 -2.83 2.41 -1.09
C VAL A 237 -1.92 2.89 0.02
N ASN A 238 -2.46 3.32 1.15
CA ASN A 238 -1.67 3.75 2.30
C ASN A 238 -1.83 2.74 3.44
N LEU A 239 -0.72 2.13 3.81
CA LEU A 239 -0.62 1.19 4.92
C LEU A 239 -0.35 1.99 6.20
N ILE A 240 -1.33 2.05 7.08
CA ILE A 240 -1.21 2.73 8.38
C ILE A 240 -0.80 1.70 9.42
N THR A 241 0.35 1.90 10.04
CA THR A 241 0.83 1.00 11.09
C THR A 241 0.07 1.19 12.40
N LYS A 242 0.11 0.18 13.25
CA LYS A 242 -0.22 0.28 14.67
C LYS A 242 0.67 1.33 15.34
N VAL A 243 0.27 1.79 16.50
CA VAL A 243 1.11 2.61 17.39
C VAL A 243 1.60 1.76 18.57
N GLY A 244 2.73 2.14 19.17
CA GLY A 244 3.34 1.38 20.25
C GLY A 244 2.43 1.26 21.47
N LYS A 245 1.72 2.33 21.83
CA LYS A 245 0.70 2.37 22.90
C LYS A 245 -0.44 1.35 22.66
N GLU A 246 -0.80 1.09 21.43
CA GLU A 246 -1.86 0.15 21.04
C GLU A 246 -1.41 -1.30 21.21
N VAL A 247 -0.15 -1.59 20.87
CA VAL A 247 0.47 -2.92 21.04
C VAL A 247 0.75 -3.21 22.50
N ASN A 248 1.29 -2.24 23.23
CA ASN A 248 1.57 -2.24 24.66
C ASN A 248 2.15 -3.57 25.18
N GLY A 249 3.37 -3.88 24.74
CA GLY A 249 4.09 -5.11 25.07
C GLY A 249 4.66 -5.83 23.84
N LEU A 250 4.75 -7.14 23.92
CA LEU A 250 5.33 -8.02 22.91
C LEU A 250 4.24 -8.90 22.28
N GLN A 251 4.20 -8.93 20.95
CA GLN A 251 3.42 -9.90 20.18
C GLN A 251 4.38 -10.72 19.32
N ALA A 252 4.24 -12.01 19.34
CA ALA A 252 5.00 -12.94 18.49
C ALA A 252 4.03 -13.85 17.75
N SER A 253 4.32 -14.18 16.49
CA SER A 253 3.57 -15.19 15.77
C SER A 253 4.49 -16.11 14.98
N TYR A 254 4.07 -17.36 14.86
CA TYR A 254 4.70 -18.35 14.02
C TYR A 254 3.65 -19.06 13.18
N SER A 255 3.93 -19.22 11.91
CA SER A 255 3.04 -19.93 10.98
C SER A 255 3.80 -21.00 10.21
N MET A 256 3.11 -22.11 9.93
CA MET A 256 3.61 -23.20 9.13
C MET A 256 2.54 -23.67 8.15
N GLY A 257 2.95 -23.98 6.92
CA GLY A 257 2.04 -24.44 5.86
C GLY A 257 2.69 -25.45 4.92
N ASN A 258 1.94 -25.85 3.89
CA ASN A 258 2.48 -26.68 2.81
C ASN A 258 3.59 -25.95 2.02
N ASN A 259 4.26 -26.66 1.09
CA ASN A 259 5.34 -26.13 0.25
C ASN A 259 6.52 -25.55 1.06
N GLN A 260 6.82 -26.14 2.23
CA GLN A 260 7.84 -25.66 3.17
C GLN A 260 7.65 -24.17 3.52
N THR A 261 6.42 -23.76 3.72
CA THR A 261 6.10 -22.37 4.08
C THR A 261 6.25 -22.17 5.58
N TYR A 262 7.06 -21.18 5.95
CA TYR A 262 7.27 -20.74 7.33
C TYR A 262 7.19 -19.21 7.39
N LYS A 263 6.50 -18.68 8.40
CA LYS A 263 6.42 -17.25 8.66
C LYS A 263 6.62 -17.00 10.16
N GLY A 264 7.46 -16.03 10.51
CA GLY A 264 7.68 -15.59 11.88
C GLY A 264 7.52 -14.08 11.96
N ASN A 265 6.82 -13.59 12.99
CA ASN A 265 6.68 -12.16 13.21
C ASN A 265 6.92 -11.84 14.69
N LEU A 266 7.55 -10.70 14.92
CA LEU A 266 7.70 -10.05 16.21
C LEU A 266 7.22 -8.61 16.11
N LEU A 267 6.45 -8.17 17.08
CA LEU A 267 5.97 -6.82 17.19
C LEU A 267 6.12 -6.39 18.65
N PHE A 268 6.84 -5.31 18.86
CA PHE A 268 7.01 -4.70 20.19
C PHE A 268 6.47 -3.27 20.14
N GLY A 269 5.69 -2.91 21.14
CA GLY A 269 5.14 -1.57 21.26
C GLY A 269 5.14 -1.11 22.71
N GLN A 270 5.48 0.15 22.89
CA GLN A 270 5.37 0.84 24.16
C GLN A 270 5.14 2.32 23.89
N GLY A 271 4.24 2.93 24.64
CA GLY A 271 3.98 4.35 24.51
C GLY A 271 3.56 4.97 25.81
N ASN A 272 3.87 6.24 25.95
CA ASN A 272 3.37 7.12 26.98
C ASN A 272 2.83 8.40 26.33
N TYR A 273 2.58 9.42 27.08
CA TYR A 273 2.04 10.66 26.57
C TYR A 273 2.98 11.40 25.59
N ASN A 274 4.29 11.41 25.88
CA ASN A 274 5.29 12.18 25.13
C ASN A 274 6.04 11.35 24.09
N SER A 275 5.94 10.04 24.15
CA SER A 275 6.67 9.15 23.24
C SER A 275 5.90 7.86 22.93
N ASP A 276 6.04 7.40 21.71
CA ASP A 276 5.48 6.13 21.24
C ASP A 276 6.53 5.39 20.41
N LEU A 277 6.78 4.14 20.74
CA LEU A 277 7.71 3.25 20.04
C LEU A 277 6.98 2.03 19.55
N LEU A 278 7.07 1.77 18.26
CA LEU A 278 6.65 0.53 17.62
C LEU A 278 7.85 -0.06 16.86
N MET A 279 8.13 -1.34 17.08
CA MET A 279 9.15 -2.09 16.33
C MET A 279 8.53 -3.37 15.78
N TRP A 280 8.92 -3.75 14.57
CA TRP A 280 8.49 -5.02 13.97
C TRP A 280 9.60 -5.73 13.23
N ALA A 281 9.50 -7.05 13.20
CA ALA A 281 10.31 -7.94 12.38
C ALA A 281 9.43 -9.06 11.83
N SER A 282 9.45 -9.24 10.53
CA SER A 282 8.74 -10.30 9.83
C SER A 282 9.72 -11.11 8.99
N LEU A 283 9.63 -12.43 9.06
CA LEU A 283 10.42 -13.36 8.26
C LEU A 283 9.47 -14.30 7.51
N TYR A 284 9.73 -14.54 6.23
CA TYR A 284 8.94 -15.44 5.40
C TYR A 284 9.83 -16.32 4.53
N HIS A 285 9.50 -17.59 4.44
CA HIS A 285 10.11 -18.55 3.53
C HIS A 285 9.05 -19.47 2.94
N SER A 286 9.16 -19.75 1.64
CA SER A 286 8.40 -20.81 0.96
C SER A 286 9.21 -21.32 -0.23
N GLN A 287 9.17 -22.61 -0.46
CA GLN A 287 9.72 -23.20 -1.68
C GLN A 287 8.84 -22.87 -2.89
N GLY A 288 7.57 -22.57 -2.66
CA GLY A 288 6.55 -22.49 -3.70
C GLY A 288 5.99 -23.84 -4.08
N GLU A 289 4.90 -23.83 -4.82
CA GLU A 289 4.30 -25.05 -5.33
C GLU A 289 5.06 -25.53 -6.55
N LYS A 290 5.49 -26.81 -6.51
CA LYS A 290 6.21 -27.46 -7.61
C LYS A 290 5.20 -28.01 -8.61
N PHE A 291 5.36 -27.64 -9.86
CA PHE A 291 4.64 -28.22 -10.97
C PHE A 291 5.63 -28.92 -11.90
N ASP A 292 5.41 -30.19 -12.14
CA ASP A 292 6.08 -30.94 -13.21
C ASP A 292 5.24 -30.75 -14.47
N ILE A 293 5.79 -30.06 -15.45
CA ILE A 293 5.09 -29.74 -16.68
C ILE A 293 5.51 -30.77 -17.72
N PRO A 294 4.63 -31.72 -18.07
CA PRO A 294 4.82 -32.53 -19.23
C PRO A 294 4.62 -31.63 -20.48
N TRP A 295 5.64 -31.44 -21.22
CA TRP A 295 5.56 -30.77 -22.50
C TRP A 295 5.02 -31.73 -23.54
N THR A 296 3.84 -31.42 -24.01
CA THR A 296 3.33 -32.05 -25.24
C THR A 296 3.84 -31.22 -26.41
N SER A 297 4.30 -31.90 -27.45
CA SER A 297 4.77 -31.32 -28.72
C SER A 297 3.72 -30.51 -29.48
N GLU A 298 2.56 -30.37 -28.93
CA GLU A 298 1.38 -29.70 -29.52
C GLU A 298 1.05 -28.35 -28.89
N ASP A 299 1.86 -27.84 -27.96
CA ASP A 299 1.73 -26.44 -27.61
C ASP A 299 1.98 -25.60 -28.86
N ALA A 300 1.12 -24.62 -29.09
CA ALA A 300 0.90 -23.84 -30.31
C ALA A 300 2.15 -23.17 -30.94
N TYR A 301 3.34 -23.53 -30.53
CA TYR A 301 4.59 -22.84 -30.87
C TYR A 301 5.62 -23.70 -31.61
N GLY A 302 5.36 -25.00 -31.83
CA GLY A 302 6.33 -25.87 -32.50
C GLY A 302 7.65 -26.10 -31.76
N TYR A 303 7.82 -25.53 -30.53
CA TYR A 303 8.94 -25.80 -29.66
C TYR A 303 8.66 -27.03 -28.81
N GLN A 304 9.61 -27.93 -28.71
CA GLN A 304 9.58 -29.03 -27.74
C GLN A 304 10.43 -28.62 -26.50
N PRO A 305 9.85 -28.01 -25.51
CA PRO A 305 10.56 -27.83 -24.28
C PRO A 305 10.70 -29.14 -23.55
N GLN A 306 11.83 -29.39 -22.91
CA GLN A 306 12.01 -30.56 -22.08
C GLN A 306 11.11 -30.48 -20.82
N ALA A 307 10.63 -31.63 -20.37
CA ALA A 307 9.97 -31.76 -19.08
C ALA A 307 10.81 -31.07 -17.99
N GLY A 308 10.24 -30.12 -17.32
CA GLY A 308 10.92 -29.36 -16.27
C GLY A 308 10.03 -29.13 -15.08
N SER A 309 10.65 -28.81 -13.94
CA SER A 309 9.96 -28.42 -12.74
C SER A 309 9.98 -26.93 -12.58
N ILE A 310 8.83 -26.31 -12.39
CA ILE A 310 8.71 -24.90 -12.02
C ILE A 310 8.16 -24.74 -10.61
N TYR A 311 8.54 -23.66 -9.95
CA TYR A 311 8.04 -23.31 -8.63
C TYR A 311 7.27 -22.00 -8.69
N VAL A 312 5.98 -22.07 -8.38
CA VAL A 312 5.10 -20.89 -8.37
C VAL A 312 4.99 -20.36 -6.95
N ASN A 313 5.06 -19.03 -6.80
CA ASN A 313 5.10 -18.34 -5.50
C ASN A 313 6.24 -18.80 -4.56
N GLY A 314 7.35 -19.26 -5.13
CA GLY A 314 8.55 -19.59 -4.38
C GLY A 314 9.36 -18.34 -4.01
N TYR A 315 9.93 -18.38 -2.80
CA TYR A 315 10.89 -17.39 -2.30
C TYR A 315 12.18 -18.11 -1.94
N ASN A 316 13.26 -17.66 -2.53
CA ASN A 316 14.53 -18.35 -2.48
C ASN A 316 15.07 -18.52 -1.04
N ARG A 317 16.01 -19.45 -0.83
CA ARG A 317 16.59 -19.92 0.46
C ARG A 317 16.98 -18.84 1.46
N LYS A 318 17.20 -17.60 1.03
CA LYS A 318 17.32 -16.45 1.94
C LYS A 318 15.92 -16.02 2.33
N PRO A 319 15.59 -15.91 3.62
CA PRO A 319 14.26 -15.51 4.04
C PRO A 319 13.94 -14.11 3.49
N THR A 320 12.70 -13.95 3.06
CA THR A 320 12.12 -12.63 2.84
C THR A 320 11.88 -12.01 4.21
N TYR A 321 12.24 -10.74 4.39
CA TYR A 321 12.04 -10.06 5.66
C TYR A 321 11.61 -8.60 5.51
N ASP A 322 10.91 -8.13 6.53
CA ASP A 322 10.47 -6.76 6.73
C ASP A 322 10.77 -6.36 8.17
N LEU A 323 11.69 -5.42 8.34
CA LEU A 323 12.12 -4.89 9.63
C LEU A 323 11.78 -3.41 9.69
N GLY A 324 11.23 -2.95 10.80
CA GLY A 324 10.93 -1.54 10.91
C GLY A 324 10.78 -1.03 12.32
N LEU A 325 10.78 0.30 12.40
CA LEU A 325 10.65 1.06 13.62
C LEU A 325 9.89 2.35 13.34
N ASN A 326 8.92 2.66 14.19
CA ASN A 326 8.32 3.98 14.31
C ASN A 326 8.59 4.50 15.72
N TYR A 327 9.17 5.68 15.81
CA TYR A 327 9.37 6.36 17.08
C TYR A 327 8.83 7.78 17.00
N VAL A 328 7.86 8.07 17.86
CA VAL A 328 7.29 9.41 18.01
C VAL A 328 7.83 9.99 19.32
N TRP A 329 8.30 11.21 19.28
CA TRP A 329 8.73 11.96 20.44
C TRP A 329 8.28 13.42 20.32
N ASN A 330 7.30 13.78 21.09
CA ASN A 330 6.61 15.08 20.99
C ASN A 330 6.11 15.34 19.54
N GLN A 331 6.66 16.38 18.90
CA GLN A 331 6.32 16.79 17.52
C GLN A 331 7.11 16.04 16.45
N PHE A 332 8.08 15.20 16.83
CA PHE A 332 8.94 14.48 15.89
C PHE A 332 8.50 13.03 15.73
N LYS A 333 8.58 12.53 14.53
CA LYS A 333 8.38 11.12 14.20
C LYS A 333 9.53 10.62 13.32
N LEU A 334 10.16 9.53 13.73
CA LEU A 334 11.16 8.80 12.96
C LEU A 334 10.55 7.48 12.51
N THR A 335 10.58 7.21 11.21
CA THR A 335 10.24 5.91 10.64
C THR A 335 11.47 5.33 9.95
N LEU A 336 11.86 4.13 10.31
CA LEU A 336 12.91 3.35 9.63
C LEU A 336 12.31 2.04 9.14
N ASN A 337 12.67 1.62 7.94
CA ASN A 337 12.24 0.33 7.40
C ASN A 337 13.31 -0.27 6.50
N HIS A 338 13.52 -1.56 6.63
CA HIS A 338 14.38 -2.34 5.74
C HIS A 338 13.67 -3.62 5.31
N ARG A 339 13.54 -3.84 4.00
CA ARG A 339 12.84 -4.96 3.40
C ARG A 339 13.74 -5.67 2.40
N HIS A 340 13.67 -6.98 2.39
CA HIS A 340 14.36 -7.81 1.40
C HIS A 340 13.52 -9.02 1.01
N GLY A 341 13.60 -9.43 -0.23
CA GLY A 341 13.04 -10.69 -0.70
C GLY A 341 13.51 -11.01 -2.10
N LYS A 342 13.63 -12.31 -2.38
CA LYS A 342 13.92 -12.81 -3.72
C LYS A 342 12.84 -13.80 -4.14
N ARG A 343 12.03 -13.40 -5.10
CA ARG A 343 11.00 -14.25 -5.69
C ARG A 343 11.59 -15.07 -6.83
N VAL A 344 11.21 -16.36 -6.88
CA VAL A 344 11.59 -17.28 -7.95
C VAL A 344 10.84 -16.88 -9.23
N SER A 345 11.53 -16.86 -10.36
CA SER A 345 10.91 -16.67 -11.68
C SER A 345 10.54 -18.06 -12.25
N PRO A 346 9.26 -18.35 -12.47
CA PRO A 346 8.82 -19.67 -12.94
C PRO A 346 9.01 -19.87 -14.45
N TYR A 347 9.42 -18.85 -15.19
CA TYR A 347 9.60 -18.88 -16.66
C TYR A 347 10.73 -17.94 -17.09
N SER A 348 11.25 -18.13 -18.30
CA SER A 348 12.23 -17.24 -18.90
C SER A 348 11.56 -15.97 -19.45
N VAL A 349 12.26 -14.85 -19.33
CA VAL A 349 11.81 -13.57 -19.90
C VAL A 349 12.25 -13.48 -21.35
N GLY A 350 11.35 -13.09 -22.26
CA GLY A 350 11.63 -12.87 -23.67
C GLY A 350 11.48 -14.12 -24.56
N ILE A 351 11.58 -15.31 -24.00
CA ILE A 351 11.24 -16.55 -24.66
C ILE A 351 10.08 -17.16 -23.88
N THR A 352 9.03 -17.55 -24.53
CA THR A 352 7.80 -18.11 -23.94
C THR A 352 7.99 -19.50 -23.34
N SER A 353 9.23 -19.92 -23.11
CA SER A 353 9.58 -21.23 -22.60
C SER A 353 9.80 -21.22 -21.10
N MET A 354 9.26 -22.20 -20.43
CA MET A 354 9.64 -22.59 -19.09
C MET A 354 11.02 -23.21 -19.10
N TYR A 355 11.70 -23.19 -17.98
CA TYR A 355 13.01 -23.80 -17.83
C TYR A 355 13.03 -24.66 -16.57
N ASP A 356 13.92 -25.65 -16.51
CA ASP A 356 14.10 -26.46 -15.31
C ASP A 356 14.80 -25.64 -14.22
N TYR A 357 14.03 -25.11 -13.26
CA TYR A 357 14.54 -24.29 -12.18
C TYR A 357 15.60 -25.00 -11.34
N ASP A 358 15.45 -26.30 -11.08
CA ASP A 358 16.39 -27.07 -10.26
C ASP A 358 17.75 -27.23 -10.95
N ARG A 359 17.76 -27.24 -12.27
CA ARG A 359 18.98 -27.26 -13.08
C ARG A 359 19.76 -25.94 -12.93
N TYR A 360 19.07 -24.80 -12.99
CA TYR A 360 19.69 -23.46 -12.91
C TYR A 360 19.90 -22.98 -11.48
N ALA A 361 19.29 -23.63 -10.49
CA ALA A 361 19.38 -23.23 -9.10
C ALA A 361 20.75 -23.49 -8.45
N LYS A 362 21.62 -24.25 -9.09
CA LYS A 362 22.88 -24.73 -8.46
C LYS A 362 24.11 -23.90 -8.84
N ILE A 363 23.97 -22.86 -9.63
CA ILE A 363 25.09 -22.13 -10.22
C ILE A 363 25.47 -20.95 -9.34
N ASN A 364 26.74 -20.89 -8.92
CA ASN A 364 27.31 -19.83 -8.08
C ASN A 364 26.49 -19.48 -6.81
N GLY A 365 25.70 -20.40 -6.30
CA GLY A 365 24.81 -20.13 -5.17
C GLY A 365 23.66 -19.14 -5.48
N ASN A 366 23.60 -18.62 -6.69
CA ASN A 366 22.51 -17.82 -7.17
C ASN A 366 21.40 -18.69 -7.77
N ARG A 367 20.16 -18.18 -7.73
CA ARG A 367 19.00 -18.84 -8.30
C ARG A 367 18.24 -17.84 -9.16
N PRO A 368 17.61 -18.28 -10.26
CA PRO A 368 16.77 -17.42 -11.06
C PRO A 368 15.69 -16.74 -10.22
N GLY A 369 15.47 -15.47 -10.48
CA GLY A 369 14.47 -14.68 -9.78
C GLY A 369 14.86 -13.23 -9.58
N ARG A 370 13.89 -12.43 -9.13
CA ARG A 370 14.06 -11.02 -8.86
C ARG A 370 14.18 -10.78 -7.35
N SER A 371 15.29 -10.18 -6.95
CA SER A 371 15.58 -9.77 -5.57
C SER A 371 15.45 -8.26 -5.46
N THR A 372 14.86 -7.79 -4.38
CA THR A 372 14.79 -6.37 -4.04
C THR A 372 15.16 -6.20 -2.56
N ALA A 373 16.13 -5.35 -2.28
CA ALA A 373 16.43 -4.84 -0.96
C ALA A 373 16.13 -3.33 -0.95
N SER A 374 15.28 -2.88 -0.04
CA SER A 374 14.86 -1.48 0.07
C SER A 374 14.98 -1.03 1.52
N THR A 375 15.66 0.09 1.72
CA THR A 375 15.85 0.72 3.05
C THR A 375 15.43 2.15 2.96
N PHE A 376 14.61 2.61 3.90
CA PHE A 376 14.33 4.04 4.00
C PHE A 376 14.32 4.53 5.45
N GLY A 377 14.60 5.82 5.59
CA GLY A 377 14.45 6.58 6.82
C GLY A 377 13.69 7.86 6.55
N VAL A 378 12.68 8.16 7.38
CA VAL A 378 11.89 9.39 7.29
C VAL A 378 11.86 10.05 8.66
N LEU A 379 12.28 11.31 8.71
CA LEU A 379 12.12 12.18 9.86
C LEU A 379 11.03 13.21 9.55
N GLN A 380 10.00 13.26 10.40
CA GLN A 380 8.88 14.19 10.28
C GLN A 380 8.80 15.09 11.50
N TYR A 381 8.45 16.35 11.28
CA TYR A 381 8.06 17.31 12.30
C TYR A 381 6.65 17.78 12.00
N ALA A 382 5.74 17.70 12.98
CA ALA A 382 4.37 18.17 12.84
C ALA A 382 3.97 18.98 14.07
N ASN A 383 3.44 20.18 13.85
CA ASN A 383 2.95 21.04 14.92
C ASN A 383 1.77 21.90 14.46
N THR A 384 0.92 22.28 15.39
CA THR A 384 -0.24 23.14 15.11
C THR A 384 -0.14 24.43 15.91
N PHE A 385 -0.14 25.54 15.20
CA PHE A 385 -0.10 26.90 15.74
C PHE A 385 -1.46 27.56 15.49
N HIS A 386 -2.30 27.68 16.50
CA HIS A 386 -3.67 28.20 16.36
C HIS A 386 -4.49 27.41 15.31
N ASN A 387 -4.75 28.02 14.16
CA ASN A 387 -5.52 27.43 13.06
C ASN A 387 -4.64 26.90 11.92
N THR A 388 -3.31 26.95 12.07
CA THR A 388 -2.33 26.53 11.05
C THR A 388 -1.59 25.30 11.54
N SER A 389 -1.70 24.20 10.83
CA SER A 389 -0.86 23.02 11.06
C SER A 389 0.29 23.01 10.05
N VAL A 390 1.51 22.84 10.52
CA VAL A 390 2.72 22.72 9.70
C VAL A 390 3.29 21.32 9.86
N ASP A 391 3.63 20.73 8.75
CA ASP A 391 4.27 19.41 8.66
C ASP A 391 5.48 19.53 7.74
N ALA A 392 6.63 19.04 8.19
CA ALA A 392 7.85 19.00 7.42
C ALA A 392 8.47 17.62 7.52
N SER A 393 8.94 17.07 6.40
CA SER A 393 9.58 15.77 6.37
C SER A 393 10.85 15.78 5.53
N PHE A 394 11.79 14.91 5.93
CA PHE A 394 12.99 14.59 5.18
C PHE A 394 13.12 13.08 5.10
N SER A 395 13.40 12.55 3.91
CA SER A 395 13.58 11.12 3.66
C SER A 395 14.88 10.80 2.95
N VAL A 396 15.36 9.59 3.20
CA VAL A 396 16.47 8.96 2.49
C VAL A 396 16.06 7.55 2.13
N ASP A 397 16.10 7.20 0.86
CA ASP A 397 15.69 5.91 0.32
C ASP A 397 16.87 5.29 -0.43
N TYR A 398 17.26 4.09 -0.04
CA TYR A 398 18.24 3.26 -0.74
C TYR A 398 17.59 1.99 -1.26
N GLU A 399 17.83 1.66 -2.52
CA GLU A 399 17.31 0.45 -3.15
C GLU A 399 18.40 -0.29 -3.91
N HIS A 400 18.37 -1.62 -3.81
CA HIS A 400 19.18 -2.53 -4.61
C HIS A 400 18.25 -3.62 -5.19
N ILE A 401 18.15 -3.66 -6.50
CA ILE A 401 17.41 -4.68 -7.26
C ILE A 401 18.44 -5.55 -7.99
N SER A 402 18.27 -6.87 -7.88
CA SER A 402 19.03 -7.84 -8.66
C SER A 402 18.07 -8.80 -9.36
N HIS A 403 18.23 -8.95 -10.67
CA HIS A 403 17.36 -9.81 -11.46
C HIS A 403 18.21 -10.84 -12.21
N TYR A 404 18.11 -12.11 -11.78
CA TYR A 404 18.72 -13.23 -12.45
C TYR A 404 17.70 -13.89 -13.38
N VAL A 405 17.94 -13.83 -14.67
CA VAL A 405 17.05 -14.27 -15.73
C VAL A 405 17.73 -15.36 -16.56
N VAL A 406 17.00 -16.44 -16.81
CA VAL A 406 17.35 -17.43 -17.82
C VAL A 406 16.73 -16.97 -19.15
N LEU A 407 17.55 -16.73 -20.16
CA LEU A 407 17.09 -16.27 -21.47
C LEU A 407 16.53 -17.41 -22.32
N GLY A 408 17.16 -18.58 -22.25
CA GLY A 408 16.71 -19.77 -22.95
C GLY A 408 17.32 -21.01 -22.36
N ASP A 409 16.57 -22.08 -22.31
CA ASP A 409 17.10 -23.43 -22.04
C ASP A 409 17.59 -24.05 -23.37
N VAL A 410 18.63 -24.89 -23.29
CA VAL A 410 19.29 -25.55 -24.44
C VAL A 410 18.37 -26.20 -25.44
N THR A 411 17.22 -26.62 -24.93
CA THR A 411 16.26 -27.38 -25.75
C THR A 411 15.25 -26.52 -26.49
N THR A 412 15.20 -25.22 -26.24
CA THR A 412 14.15 -24.35 -26.77
C THR A 412 14.61 -23.43 -27.89
N SER A 413 15.90 -23.09 -27.99
CA SER A 413 16.45 -22.30 -29.08
C SER A 413 18.00 -22.39 -29.10
N PRO A 414 18.55 -23.55 -29.32
CA PRO A 414 19.96 -23.77 -28.98
C PRO A 414 20.93 -23.18 -29.98
N LEU A 415 20.57 -23.06 -31.23
CA LEU A 415 21.58 -22.89 -32.27
C LEU A 415 21.54 -21.53 -32.96
N THR A 416 20.39 -20.95 -33.14
CA THR A 416 20.23 -19.74 -33.94
C THR A 416 20.62 -18.46 -33.20
N ILE A 417 20.27 -18.33 -31.93
CA ILE A 417 20.72 -17.20 -31.12
C ILE A 417 22.22 -17.27 -30.85
N GLN A 418 22.75 -18.48 -30.72
CA GLN A 418 24.17 -18.70 -30.40
C GLN A 418 25.11 -18.46 -31.59
N ASN A 419 24.73 -18.87 -32.78
CA ASN A 419 25.64 -18.78 -33.96
C ASN A 419 25.75 -17.39 -34.58
N GLU A 420 24.74 -16.55 -34.48
CA GLU A 420 24.78 -15.21 -35.05
C GLU A 420 25.13 -14.14 -34.03
N LEU A 421 24.61 -14.24 -32.81
CA LEU A 421 24.86 -13.27 -31.75
C LEU A 421 26.16 -13.59 -30.96
N TYR A 422 26.57 -14.86 -30.93
CA TYR A 422 27.71 -15.32 -30.11
C TYR A 422 28.48 -16.42 -30.88
N PRO A 423 29.18 -16.10 -31.96
CA PRO A 423 29.82 -17.10 -32.82
C PRO A 423 30.87 -17.98 -32.11
N ASP A 424 31.44 -17.49 -31.01
CA ASP A 424 32.41 -18.21 -30.19
C ASP A 424 31.76 -18.95 -29.00
N TYR A 425 30.49 -18.89 -28.86
CA TYR A 425 29.72 -19.38 -27.70
C TYR A 425 28.80 -20.53 -28.11
N VAL A 426 29.37 -21.68 -28.38
CA VAL A 426 28.58 -22.89 -28.64
C VAL A 426 28.45 -23.67 -27.34
N SER A 427 27.32 -23.56 -26.67
CA SER A 427 26.92 -24.51 -25.62
C SER A 427 25.79 -25.39 -26.14
N ASP A 428 26.05 -26.66 -26.29
CA ASP A 428 25.10 -27.70 -26.66
C ASP A 428 24.41 -28.34 -25.46
N THR A 429 24.72 -27.87 -24.24
CA THR A 429 24.23 -28.49 -23.01
C THR A 429 23.48 -27.58 -22.04
N VAL A 430 23.50 -26.23 -22.20
CA VAL A 430 22.89 -25.30 -21.24
C VAL A 430 22.54 -23.95 -21.86
N GLY A 431 21.46 -23.38 -21.40
CA GLY A 431 20.97 -22.08 -21.87
C GLY A 431 21.74 -20.87 -21.35
N VAL A 432 21.45 -19.74 -21.95
CA VAL A 432 22.07 -18.46 -21.66
C VAL A 432 21.33 -17.75 -20.53
N PHE A 433 22.05 -17.10 -19.63
CA PHE A 433 21.49 -16.32 -18.54
C PHE A 433 22.09 -14.93 -18.45
N TYR A 434 21.42 -14.05 -17.76
CA TYR A 434 21.99 -12.77 -17.32
C TYR A 434 21.58 -12.42 -15.88
N VAL A 435 22.42 -11.60 -15.23
CA VAL A 435 22.14 -10.99 -13.95
C VAL A 435 22.32 -9.48 -14.08
N THR A 436 21.27 -8.73 -13.75
CA THR A 436 21.33 -7.27 -13.66
C THR A 436 21.30 -6.83 -12.22
N ASN A 437 22.04 -5.78 -11.90
CA ASN A 437 22.02 -5.13 -10.60
C ASN A 437 21.78 -3.64 -10.79
N TRP A 438 20.81 -3.11 -10.07
CA TRP A 438 20.45 -1.69 -10.07
C TRP A 438 20.50 -1.16 -8.66
N ARG A 439 21.17 -0.03 -8.48
CA ARG A 439 21.26 0.66 -7.21
C ARG A 439 20.83 2.10 -7.36
N ASN A 440 20.08 2.58 -6.41
CA ASN A 440 19.72 3.99 -6.37
C ASN A 440 19.63 4.51 -4.93
N LEU A 441 19.84 5.82 -4.82
CA LEU A 441 19.68 6.60 -3.60
C LEU A 441 18.81 7.80 -3.91
N THR A 442 17.78 8.03 -3.10
CA THR A 442 16.88 9.16 -3.25
C THR A 442 16.81 9.95 -1.96
N PHE A 443 16.96 11.27 -2.07
CA PHE A 443 16.70 12.21 -0.99
C PHE A 443 15.40 12.94 -1.26
N GLY A 444 14.49 12.97 -0.29
CA GLY A 444 13.22 13.66 -0.37
C GLY A 444 13.07 14.69 0.74
N GLY A 445 12.43 15.80 0.41
CA GLY A 445 12.01 16.82 1.38
C GLY A 445 10.63 17.36 1.04
N GLU A 446 9.78 17.50 2.03
CA GLU A 446 8.43 18.06 1.88
C GLU A 446 8.12 19.01 3.04
N VAL A 447 7.49 20.12 2.72
CA VAL A 447 6.91 21.04 3.71
C VAL A 447 5.48 21.35 3.28
N ARG A 448 4.55 21.22 4.20
CA ARG A 448 3.14 21.54 3.96
C ARG A 448 2.56 22.34 5.11
N ALA A 449 1.66 23.23 4.79
CA ALA A 449 0.92 24.04 5.76
C ALA A 449 -0.58 23.91 5.48
N LEU A 450 -1.33 23.63 6.54
CA LEU A 450 -2.78 23.56 6.52
C LEU A 450 -3.35 24.70 7.34
N GLN A 451 -4.13 25.56 6.71
CA GLN A 451 -4.82 26.66 7.35
C GLN A 451 -6.32 26.37 7.44
N LYS A 452 -6.86 26.33 8.67
CA LYS A 452 -8.31 26.32 8.87
C LYS A 452 -8.82 27.75 8.88
N TYR A 453 -9.97 27.99 8.26
CA TYR A 453 -10.61 29.32 8.21
C TYR A 453 -12.10 29.25 8.44
N GLN A 454 -12.64 30.35 8.96
CA GLN A 454 -14.07 30.59 9.11
C GLN A 454 -14.35 32.06 8.77
N TRP A 455 -15.18 32.28 7.75
CA TRP A 455 -15.59 33.60 7.31
C TRP A 455 -17.11 33.73 7.33
N GLY A 456 -17.63 34.24 8.46
CA GLY A 456 -19.08 34.27 8.70
C GLY A 456 -19.66 32.84 8.78
N ALA A 457 -20.60 32.52 7.90
CA ALA A 457 -21.20 31.18 7.78
C ALA A 457 -20.36 30.20 6.96
N MET A 458 -19.32 30.66 6.27
CA MET A 458 -18.45 29.83 5.42
C MET A 458 -17.27 29.33 6.22
N SER A 459 -16.99 28.05 6.15
CA SER A 459 -15.83 27.43 6.80
C SER A 459 -15.10 26.51 5.84
N GLY A 460 -13.85 26.23 6.15
CA GLY A 460 -13.05 25.33 5.33
C GLY A 460 -11.61 25.24 5.78
N ASN A 461 -10.82 24.61 4.94
CA ASN A 461 -9.38 24.54 5.11
C ASN A 461 -8.67 24.67 3.75
N PHE A 462 -7.46 25.17 3.80
CA PHE A 462 -6.58 25.34 2.67
C PHE A 462 -5.23 24.71 2.98
N LEU A 463 -4.79 23.80 2.11
CA LEU A 463 -3.49 23.12 2.18
C LEU A 463 -2.58 23.66 1.08
N LEU A 464 -1.35 23.97 1.43
CA LEU A 464 -0.25 24.27 0.51
C LEU A 464 0.92 23.33 0.83
N GLY A 465 1.53 22.74 -0.18
CA GLY A 465 2.71 21.89 -0.05
C GLY A 465 3.76 22.15 -1.11
N LEU A 466 5.02 22.00 -0.71
CA LEU A 466 6.21 22.03 -1.55
C LEU A 466 7.01 20.77 -1.31
N GLN A 467 7.47 20.13 -2.39
CA GLN A 467 8.24 18.89 -2.32
C GLN A 467 9.44 18.99 -3.26
N TYR A 468 10.55 18.40 -2.83
CA TYR A 468 11.75 18.20 -3.64
C TYR A 468 12.24 16.77 -3.50
N GLU A 469 12.62 16.16 -4.62
CA GLU A 469 13.24 14.84 -4.68
C GLU A 469 14.51 14.89 -5.54
N HIS A 470 15.57 14.25 -5.06
CA HIS A 470 16.83 14.05 -5.76
C HIS A 470 17.12 12.56 -5.84
N PHE A 471 17.04 12.01 -7.03
CA PHE A 471 17.27 10.61 -7.35
C PHE A 471 18.65 10.44 -7.99
N HIS A 472 19.39 9.41 -7.58
CA HIS A 472 20.69 9.05 -8.13
C HIS A 472 20.79 7.54 -8.33
N ALA A 473 20.86 7.08 -9.57
CA ALA A 473 21.17 5.71 -9.96
C ALA A 473 22.69 5.57 -10.17
N PHE A 474 23.30 4.57 -9.54
CA PHE A 474 24.74 4.37 -9.53
C PHE A 474 25.11 2.89 -9.44
N ASP A 475 26.35 2.55 -9.80
CA ASP A 475 26.90 1.18 -9.75
C ASP A 475 26.00 0.13 -10.40
N ASN A 476 25.32 0.49 -11.47
CA ASN A 476 24.51 -0.44 -12.22
C ASN A 476 25.43 -1.38 -13.00
N SER A 477 25.11 -2.68 -12.97
CA SER A 477 25.94 -3.69 -13.61
C SER A 477 25.10 -4.73 -14.32
N PHE A 478 25.67 -5.32 -15.32
CA PHE A 478 25.13 -6.40 -16.10
C PHE A 478 26.14 -7.54 -16.17
N GLN A 479 25.68 -8.76 -15.95
CA GLN A 479 26.49 -9.96 -16.03
C GLN A 479 25.76 -10.96 -16.92
N MET A 480 26.44 -11.50 -17.91
CA MET A 480 25.87 -12.50 -18.80
C MET A 480 26.80 -13.70 -18.86
N GLY A 481 26.27 -14.86 -19.12
CA GLY A 481 27.05 -16.05 -19.21
C GLY A 481 26.26 -17.28 -19.56
N ASP A 482 26.98 -18.35 -19.78
CA ASP A 482 26.46 -19.68 -19.85
C ASP A 482 26.60 -20.36 -18.47
N HIS A 483 25.63 -21.13 -18.11
CA HIS A 483 25.55 -21.68 -16.75
C HIS A 483 26.62 -22.67 -16.38
N PHE A 484 27.35 -23.25 -17.31
CA PHE A 484 28.30 -24.33 -17.04
C PHE A 484 29.75 -24.04 -17.47
N LYS A 485 29.96 -23.28 -18.51
CA LYS A 485 31.30 -23.07 -19.05
C LYS A 485 31.89 -21.68 -18.73
N HIS A 486 31.05 -20.67 -18.65
CA HIS A 486 31.51 -19.29 -18.43
C HIS A 486 30.68 -18.62 -17.34
N ILE A 487 30.87 -19.07 -16.12
CA ILE A 487 30.20 -18.56 -14.97
C ILE A 487 30.72 -17.18 -14.65
N GLY A 488 29.91 -16.16 -14.98
CA GLY A 488 29.99 -14.93 -14.26
C GLY A 488 31.09 -13.96 -14.60
N MET A 489 31.30 -13.64 -15.87
CA MET A 489 31.96 -12.37 -16.14
C MET A 489 31.03 -11.22 -15.78
N THR A 490 31.44 -10.39 -14.83
CA THR A 490 30.79 -9.11 -14.55
C THR A 490 31.24 -8.13 -15.61
N VAL A 491 30.31 -7.67 -16.42
CA VAL A 491 30.56 -6.69 -17.45
C VAL A 491 30.08 -5.34 -16.92
N THR A 492 30.97 -4.40 -16.76
CA THR A 492 30.64 -3.01 -16.50
C THR A 492 29.99 -2.41 -17.75
N ASN A 493 29.33 -1.27 -17.62
CA ASN A 493 28.65 -0.63 -18.74
C ASN A 493 29.58 -0.39 -19.94
N GLU A 494 30.90 -0.17 -19.71
CA GLU A 494 31.89 0.07 -20.73
C GLU A 494 32.39 -1.23 -21.36
N ASP A 495 32.53 -2.30 -20.58
CA ASP A 495 33.09 -3.58 -21.02
C ASP A 495 32.08 -4.45 -21.79
N SER A 496 30.80 -4.21 -21.59
CA SER A 496 29.71 -4.98 -22.24
C SER A 496 29.73 -4.84 -23.77
N TYR A 497 30.33 -3.79 -24.29
CA TYR A 497 30.46 -3.53 -25.72
C TYR A 497 31.40 -4.45 -26.45
N THR A 498 32.46 -4.86 -25.78
CA THR A 498 33.58 -5.58 -26.40
C THR A 498 33.42 -7.09 -26.39
N TRP A 499 32.61 -7.59 -25.49
CA TRP A 499 32.56 -9.02 -25.20
C TRP A 499 31.69 -9.82 -26.19
N TYR A 500 30.68 -9.21 -26.81
CA TYR A 500 29.74 -9.89 -27.70
C TYR A 500 29.93 -9.57 -29.19
N GLY A 501 30.98 -8.84 -29.58
CA GLY A 501 31.13 -8.44 -30.98
C GLY A 501 29.99 -7.56 -31.52
N MET A 502 29.03 -7.21 -30.66
CA MET A 502 27.96 -6.28 -30.98
C MET A 502 28.48 -4.88 -30.73
N GLY A 503 29.07 -4.27 -31.75
CA GLY A 503 29.50 -2.89 -31.66
C GLY A 503 28.46 -2.02 -30.96
N ASP A 504 28.91 -1.27 -30.01
CA ASP A 504 28.27 -0.17 -29.35
C ASP A 504 26.84 -0.38 -28.79
N ARG A 505 26.69 -0.62 -27.48
CA ARG A 505 25.50 -0.40 -26.66
C ARG A 505 24.68 -1.63 -26.20
N LEU A 506 25.16 -2.29 -25.15
CA LEU A 506 24.31 -3.12 -24.27
C LEU A 506 24.25 -2.49 -22.87
N TYR A 507 23.43 -1.46 -22.68
CA TYR A 507 23.12 -0.96 -21.34
C TYR A 507 21.80 -1.56 -20.89
N PHE A 508 21.78 -2.25 -19.74
CA PHE A 508 20.51 -2.67 -19.15
C PHE A 508 19.84 -1.51 -18.41
N VAL A 509 20.57 -0.79 -17.58
CA VAL A 509 20.08 0.43 -16.91
C VAL A 509 21.29 1.35 -16.74
N GLN A 510 21.19 2.58 -17.19
CA GLN A 510 22.27 3.55 -17.07
C GLN A 510 22.37 4.11 -15.64
N ASN A 511 23.54 4.66 -15.29
CA ASN A 511 23.69 5.53 -14.15
C ASN A 511 23.15 6.93 -14.50
N GLY A 512 22.60 7.64 -13.53
CA GLY A 512 22.08 8.97 -13.81
C GLY A 512 21.46 9.65 -12.61
N VAL A 513 21.20 10.95 -12.76
CA VAL A 513 20.61 11.79 -11.71
C VAL A 513 19.34 12.44 -12.25
N GLU A 514 18.27 12.43 -11.44
CA GLU A 514 17.02 13.13 -11.72
C GLU A 514 16.61 14.00 -10.55
N GLN A 515 15.91 15.09 -10.82
CA GLN A 515 15.39 16.01 -9.81
C GLN A 515 13.94 16.30 -10.10
N ASN A 516 13.12 16.31 -9.04
CA ASN A 516 11.71 16.67 -9.13
C ASN A 516 11.37 17.78 -8.13
N PHE A 517 10.79 18.86 -8.62
CA PHE A 517 10.26 19.99 -7.83
C PHE A 517 8.75 20.00 -7.98
N SER A 518 8.03 20.00 -6.88
CA SER A 518 6.58 19.96 -6.89
C SER A 518 5.98 21.03 -5.99
N ALA A 519 4.88 21.62 -6.45
CA ALA A 519 4.04 22.50 -5.65
C ALA A 519 2.59 22.05 -5.79
N TYR A 520 1.88 21.93 -4.67
CA TYR A 520 0.48 21.52 -4.70
C TYR A 520 -0.37 22.30 -3.69
N SER A 521 -1.63 22.40 -4.01
CA SER A 521 -2.61 23.10 -3.19
C SER A 521 -3.93 22.35 -3.20
N GLN A 522 -4.65 22.43 -2.10
CA GLN A 522 -6.00 21.90 -1.95
C GLN A 522 -6.85 22.83 -1.10
N ILE A 523 -8.11 22.99 -1.48
CA ILE A 523 -9.12 23.66 -0.70
C ILE A 523 -10.29 22.71 -0.44
N LYS A 524 -10.76 22.67 0.80
CA LYS A 524 -12.03 22.08 1.20
C LYS A 524 -12.89 23.21 1.76
N HIS A 525 -14.02 23.48 1.09
CA HIS A 525 -14.88 24.61 1.41
C HIS A 525 -16.32 24.14 1.59
N TYR A 526 -16.93 24.48 2.72
CA TYR A 526 -18.34 24.22 2.98
C TYR A 526 -19.15 25.38 2.37
N LEU A 527 -19.72 25.16 1.17
CA LEU A 527 -20.63 26.10 0.53
C LEU A 527 -21.92 26.27 1.36
N PHE A 528 -22.39 25.16 1.89
CA PHE A 528 -23.48 25.05 2.85
C PHE A 528 -23.14 23.93 3.84
N PRO A 529 -23.82 23.79 4.98
CA PRO A 529 -23.54 22.74 5.97
C PRO A 529 -23.55 21.30 5.42
N ARG A 530 -24.21 21.09 4.28
CA ARG A 530 -24.38 19.78 3.62
C ARG A 530 -23.81 19.72 2.20
N LEU A 531 -23.15 20.75 1.75
CA LEU A 531 -22.55 20.83 0.41
C LEU A 531 -21.12 21.30 0.50
N ILE A 532 -20.20 20.41 0.15
CA ILE A 532 -18.75 20.64 0.24
C ILE A 532 -18.16 20.68 -1.16
N LEU A 533 -17.39 21.71 -1.44
CA LEU A 533 -16.52 21.81 -2.60
C LEU A 533 -15.09 21.43 -2.18
N ASN A 534 -14.51 20.47 -2.88
CA ASN A 534 -13.11 20.10 -2.70
C ASN A 534 -12.40 20.27 -4.04
N GLY A 535 -11.41 21.14 -4.09
CA GLY A 535 -10.61 21.40 -5.28
C GLY A 535 -9.13 21.36 -4.96
N GLY A 536 -8.31 21.04 -5.93
CA GLY A 536 -6.87 21.03 -5.76
C GLY A 536 -6.13 20.88 -7.07
N PHE A 537 -4.87 21.18 -7.04
CA PHE A 537 -3.97 20.95 -8.15
C PHE A 537 -2.56 20.68 -7.65
N ARG A 538 -1.77 20.02 -8.48
CA ARG A 538 -0.34 19.83 -8.31
C ARG A 538 0.36 20.17 -9.62
N TYR A 539 1.51 20.79 -9.49
CA TYR A 539 2.45 21.03 -10.58
C TYR A 539 3.78 20.37 -10.23
N ASP A 540 4.26 19.52 -11.12
CA ASP A 540 5.53 18.81 -11.03
C ASP A 540 6.46 19.28 -12.14
N ARG A 541 7.69 19.64 -11.78
CA ARG A 541 8.77 19.92 -12.72
C ARG A 541 9.92 18.96 -12.48
N LYS A 542 10.07 18.00 -13.39
CA LYS A 542 11.12 16.99 -13.33
C LYS A 542 12.20 17.32 -14.33
N ILE A 543 13.46 17.22 -13.89
CA ILE A 543 14.64 17.27 -14.73
C ILE A 543 15.14 15.84 -14.82
N ARG A 544 15.00 15.23 -15.99
CA ARG A 544 15.40 13.85 -16.27
C ARG A 544 16.93 13.75 -16.42
N TYR A 545 17.49 12.54 -16.40
CA TYR A 545 18.93 12.27 -16.50
C TYR A 545 19.57 12.80 -17.81
N ASP A 546 18.81 12.81 -18.91
CA ASP A 546 19.15 13.36 -20.23
C ASP A 546 18.97 14.88 -20.33
N ARG A 547 18.61 15.54 -19.20
CA ARG A 547 18.29 16.96 -19.04
C ARG A 547 16.99 17.41 -19.68
N GLU A 548 16.19 16.49 -20.20
CA GLU A 548 14.80 16.80 -20.56
C GLU A 548 14.04 17.36 -19.35
N LYS A 549 13.15 18.31 -19.62
CA LYS A 549 12.31 18.96 -18.60
C LYS A 549 10.87 18.56 -18.81
N LEU A 550 10.38 17.75 -17.91
CA LEU A 550 8.97 17.40 -17.83
C LEU A 550 8.23 18.41 -16.95
N ASN A 551 7.06 18.85 -17.41
CA ASN A 551 6.18 19.75 -16.65
C ASN A 551 4.77 19.14 -16.67
N GLU A 552 4.29 18.75 -15.50
CA GLU A 552 3.01 18.07 -15.35
C GLU A 552 2.05 18.87 -14.46
N PHE A 553 0.79 18.90 -14.86
CA PHE A 553 -0.28 19.55 -14.12
C PHE A 553 -1.42 18.58 -13.85
N SER A 554 -1.72 18.35 -12.58
CA SER A 554 -2.71 17.38 -12.10
C SER A 554 -3.83 18.09 -11.32
N PRO A 555 -4.92 18.51 -11.96
CA PRO A 555 -6.06 19.10 -11.30
C PRO A 555 -7.00 18.04 -10.69
N ARG A 556 -7.75 18.45 -9.66
CA ARG A 556 -8.85 17.70 -9.07
C ARG A 556 -9.98 18.62 -8.64
N LEU A 557 -11.22 18.17 -8.86
CA LEU A 557 -12.42 18.84 -8.39
C LEU A 557 -13.45 17.81 -7.92
N SER A 558 -14.07 18.05 -6.78
CA SER A 558 -15.12 17.20 -6.26
C SER A 558 -16.21 18.02 -5.57
N LEU A 559 -17.45 17.67 -5.86
CA LEU A 559 -18.63 18.18 -5.19
C LEU A 559 -19.24 17.07 -4.35
N ILE A 560 -19.40 17.31 -3.04
CA ILE A 560 -19.88 16.34 -2.08
C ILE A 560 -21.17 16.88 -1.47
N TYR A 561 -22.24 16.13 -1.63
CA TYR A 561 -23.54 16.45 -1.05
C TYR A 561 -23.90 15.42 0.03
N LEU A 562 -24.25 15.92 1.22
CA LEU A 562 -24.59 15.14 2.41
C LEU A 562 -26.08 15.39 2.73
N PRO A 563 -27.04 14.70 2.07
CA PRO A 563 -28.48 14.90 2.34
C PRO A 563 -28.82 14.72 3.82
N ASN A 564 -28.19 13.75 4.47
CA ASN A 564 -28.28 13.46 5.90
C ASN A 564 -26.99 12.75 6.37
N ASP A 565 -26.90 12.41 7.64
CA ASP A 565 -25.71 11.77 8.24
C ASP A 565 -25.50 10.30 7.80
N ARG A 566 -26.43 9.72 7.04
CA ARG A 566 -26.45 8.32 6.59
C ARG A 566 -26.25 8.17 5.09
N TRP A 567 -26.25 9.27 4.35
CA TRP A 567 -26.20 9.25 2.90
C TRP A 567 -25.30 10.35 2.37
N ASN A 568 -24.43 10.01 1.46
CA ASN A 568 -23.64 10.97 0.70
C ASN A 568 -23.70 10.66 -0.80
N VAL A 569 -23.52 11.71 -1.61
CA VAL A 569 -23.36 11.61 -3.06
C VAL A 569 -22.19 12.50 -3.45
N LYS A 570 -21.30 11.99 -4.28
CA LYS A 570 -20.06 12.68 -4.68
C LYS A 570 -19.89 12.61 -6.19
N LEU A 571 -19.64 13.75 -6.80
CA LEU A 571 -19.20 13.85 -8.19
C LEU A 571 -17.76 14.34 -8.20
N SER A 572 -16.85 13.60 -8.81
CA SER A 572 -15.44 13.93 -8.84
C SER A 572 -14.82 13.80 -10.22
N TYR A 573 -13.91 14.71 -10.51
CA TYR A 573 -12.98 14.67 -11.63
C TYR A 573 -11.55 14.78 -11.11
N ALA A 574 -10.64 13.98 -11.65
CA ALA A 574 -9.22 14.13 -11.37
C ALA A 574 -8.39 13.66 -12.56
N ARG A 575 -7.26 14.34 -12.78
CA ARG A 575 -6.21 13.93 -13.71
C ARG A 575 -4.97 13.46 -12.94
N SER A 576 -4.39 12.37 -13.39
CA SER A 576 -3.15 11.80 -12.88
C SER A 576 -2.16 11.54 -14.00
N PHE A 577 -0.89 11.40 -13.63
CA PHE A 577 0.16 10.99 -14.55
C PHE A 577 1.11 9.97 -13.92
N VAL A 578 1.80 9.21 -14.79
CA VAL A 578 2.98 8.42 -14.43
C VAL A 578 4.06 8.71 -15.45
N ASP A 579 5.19 9.24 -14.99
CA ASP A 579 6.38 9.37 -15.83
C ASP A 579 6.93 7.98 -16.17
N ALA A 580 7.37 7.79 -17.40
CA ALA A 580 8.03 6.55 -17.80
C ALA A 580 9.18 6.24 -16.83
N PRO A 581 9.26 5.01 -16.28
CA PRO A 581 10.28 4.66 -15.30
C PRO A 581 11.69 4.95 -15.79
N PHE A 582 12.59 5.34 -14.88
CA PHE A 582 14.01 5.54 -15.23
C PHE A 582 14.57 4.29 -15.92
N THR A 583 14.25 3.10 -15.41
CA THR A 583 14.65 1.84 -16.02
C THR A 583 14.14 1.67 -17.44
N SER A 584 12.90 2.05 -17.75
CA SER A 584 12.34 1.92 -19.09
C SER A 584 12.92 2.91 -20.09
N ARG A 585 13.31 4.11 -19.63
CA ARG A 585 13.95 5.15 -20.46
C ARG A 585 15.43 4.89 -20.70
N THR A 586 16.09 4.13 -19.83
CA THR A 586 17.51 3.85 -19.92
C THR A 586 17.83 2.42 -20.33
N PHE A 587 16.80 1.56 -20.40
CA PHE A 587 16.96 0.16 -20.80
C PHE A 587 17.26 0.05 -22.29
N SER A 588 18.33 -0.59 -22.64
CA SER A 588 18.67 -0.91 -24.03
C SER A 588 18.92 -2.41 -24.17
N TRP A 589 18.45 -2.97 -25.26
CA TRP A 589 18.63 -4.37 -25.62
C TRP A 589 18.94 -4.47 -27.10
N HIS A 590 20.02 -5.12 -27.51
CA HIS A 590 20.39 -5.34 -28.91
C HIS A 590 20.34 -4.10 -29.80
N HIS A 591 20.95 -2.99 -29.41
CA HIS A 591 20.92 -1.69 -30.12
C HIS A 591 19.55 -1.00 -30.16
N LEU A 592 18.53 -1.59 -29.56
CA LEU A 592 17.21 -0.99 -29.46
C LEU A 592 17.20 -0.05 -28.25
N LEU A 593 17.32 1.24 -28.50
CA LEU A 593 17.05 2.26 -27.47
C LEU A 593 15.54 2.44 -27.33
N PRO A 594 15.06 2.81 -26.15
CA PRO A 594 13.68 3.30 -26.03
C PRO A 594 13.45 4.42 -27.04
N GLU A 595 12.21 4.59 -27.45
CA GLU A 595 11.83 5.74 -28.26
C GLU A 595 12.30 7.02 -27.58
N GLU A 596 13.02 7.89 -28.30
CA GLU A 596 13.48 9.15 -27.74
C GLU A 596 12.30 9.99 -27.29
N GLY A 597 12.35 10.52 -26.06
CA GLY A 597 11.33 11.39 -25.53
C GLY A 597 10.04 10.68 -25.07
N LEU A 598 10.14 9.47 -24.49
CA LEU A 598 8.97 8.82 -23.85
C LEU A 598 8.20 9.81 -22.98
N GLN A 599 6.91 10.01 -23.33
CA GLN A 599 6.01 10.90 -22.64
C GLN A 599 5.40 10.23 -21.40
N PRO A 600 4.96 10.99 -20.38
CA PRO A 600 4.21 10.44 -19.28
C PRO A 600 2.87 9.87 -19.74
N GLN A 601 2.46 8.80 -19.08
CA GLN A 601 1.11 8.27 -19.19
C GLN A 601 0.15 9.18 -18.41
N HIS A 602 -1.03 9.46 -18.95
CA HIS A 602 -2.04 10.27 -18.29
C HIS A 602 -3.33 9.48 -18.09
N LEU A 603 -4.07 9.81 -17.05
CA LEU A 603 -5.38 9.26 -16.76
C LEU A 603 -6.32 10.36 -16.31
N ASP A 604 -7.40 10.55 -17.06
CA ASP A 604 -8.54 11.37 -16.68
C ASP A 604 -9.66 10.49 -16.15
N SER A 605 -10.15 10.77 -14.95
CA SER A 605 -11.16 9.99 -14.25
C SER A 605 -12.34 10.85 -13.82
N TRP A 606 -13.55 10.43 -14.23
CA TRP A 606 -14.82 10.94 -13.75
C TRP A 606 -15.51 9.87 -12.91
N GLN A 607 -16.03 10.24 -11.75
CA GLN A 607 -16.66 9.31 -10.83
C GLN A 607 -17.90 9.93 -10.20
N LEU A 608 -18.99 9.14 -10.18
CA LEU A 608 -20.18 9.41 -9.40
C LEU A 608 -20.31 8.31 -8.34
N SER A 609 -20.12 8.67 -7.09
CA SER A 609 -20.18 7.71 -5.99
C SER A 609 -21.22 8.08 -4.95
N SER A 610 -21.74 7.09 -4.28
CA SER A 610 -22.72 7.23 -3.21
C SER A 610 -22.48 6.17 -2.15
N ASN A 611 -22.49 6.57 -0.89
CA ASN A 611 -22.52 5.67 0.25
C ASN A 611 -23.82 5.89 1.03
N TRP A 612 -24.44 4.78 1.40
CA TRP A 612 -25.69 4.78 2.11
C TRP A 612 -25.68 3.78 3.27
N ARG A 613 -26.05 4.22 4.48
CA ARG A 613 -26.14 3.41 5.70
C ARG A 613 -27.59 3.23 6.11
N TYR A 614 -28.02 1.98 6.24
CA TYR A 614 -29.37 1.61 6.66
C TYR A 614 -29.32 0.84 7.98
N GLU A 615 -29.50 1.56 9.08
CA GLU A 615 -29.34 1.03 10.43
C GLU A 615 -30.28 -0.16 10.76
N PRO A 616 -31.57 -0.21 10.32
CA PRO A 616 -32.44 -1.34 10.66
C PRO A 616 -31.90 -2.70 10.20
N TRP A 617 -31.10 -2.74 9.14
CA TRP A 617 -30.50 -3.96 8.61
C TRP A 617 -28.98 -4.03 8.88
N HIS A 618 -28.45 -3.10 9.64
CA HIS A 618 -27.00 -2.96 9.83
C HIS A 618 -26.23 -3.03 8.50
N LEU A 619 -26.79 -2.38 7.48
CA LEU A 619 -26.31 -2.39 6.11
C LEU A 619 -25.57 -1.10 5.79
N GLU A 620 -24.36 -1.23 5.25
CA GLU A 620 -23.65 -0.19 4.54
C GLU A 620 -23.51 -0.58 3.07
N TYR A 621 -23.89 0.33 2.17
CA TYR A 621 -23.83 0.16 0.72
C TYR A 621 -23.06 1.30 0.09
N ASP A 622 -22.03 0.95 -0.68
CA ASP A 622 -21.23 1.86 -1.49
C ASP A 622 -21.40 1.52 -2.97
N ALA A 623 -21.66 2.52 -3.79
CA ALA A 623 -21.73 2.40 -5.24
C ALA A 623 -20.89 3.49 -5.90
N ASN A 624 -20.17 3.12 -6.96
CA ASN A 624 -19.34 4.04 -7.73
C ASN A 624 -19.45 3.74 -9.22
N LEU A 625 -19.96 4.69 -9.98
CA LEU A 625 -19.92 4.69 -11.44
C LEU A 625 -18.68 5.46 -11.88
N PHE A 626 -17.83 4.84 -12.69
CA PHE A 626 -16.60 5.48 -13.17
C PHE A 626 -16.51 5.49 -14.69
N TYR A 627 -15.88 6.53 -15.21
CA TYR A 627 -15.36 6.65 -16.56
C TYR A 627 -13.88 7.03 -16.48
N THR A 628 -13.04 6.30 -17.20
CA THR A 628 -11.58 6.47 -17.19
C THR A 628 -11.07 6.54 -18.62
N HIS A 629 -10.25 7.53 -18.91
CA HIS A 629 -9.53 7.68 -20.16
C HIS A 629 -8.03 7.74 -19.88
N VAL A 630 -7.30 6.75 -20.37
CA VAL A 630 -5.84 6.66 -20.28
C VAL A 630 -5.25 6.97 -21.63
N THR A 631 -4.20 7.79 -21.66
CA THR A 631 -3.45 8.14 -22.88
C THR A 631 -1.97 7.92 -22.68
N ASP A 632 -1.25 7.76 -23.78
CA ASP A 632 0.20 7.64 -23.84
C ASP A 632 0.76 6.47 -23.01
N LEU A 633 -0.01 5.36 -22.92
CA LEU A 633 0.46 4.17 -22.22
C LEU A 633 1.82 3.73 -22.75
N VAL A 634 2.78 3.57 -21.83
CA VAL A 634 4.12 3.05 -22.17
C VAL A 634 4.06 1.55 -22.27
N GLN A 635 4.40 1.04 -23.44
CA GLN A 635 4.32 -0.37 -23.80
C GLN A 635 5.60 -0.84 -24.46
N VAL A 636 5.80 -2.15 -24.47
CA VAL A 636 6.87 -2.78 -25.24
C VAL A 636 6.30 -3.19 -26.60
N VAL A 637 6.71 -2.52 -27.64
CA VAL A 637 6.37 -2.80 -29.03
C VAL A 637 7.66 -3.15 -29.76
N GLU A 638 7.72 -4.31 -30.39
CA GLU A 638 8.92 -4.78 -31.10
C GLU A 638 10.20 -4.70 -30.25
N ASN A 639 10.09 -5.10 -28.98
CA ASN A 639 11.15 -5.02 -27.96
C ASN A 639 11.60 -3.60 -27.53
N LEU A 640 10.88 -2.55 -27.96
CA LEU A 640 11.10 -1.16 -27.59
C LEU A 640 10.02 -0.65 -26.64
N PHE A 641 10.41 0.20 -25.69
CA PHE A 641 9.45 1.00 -24.97
C PHE A 641 8.99 2.17 -25.83
N SER A 642 7.69 2.26 -26.08
CA SER A 642 7.07 3.35 -26.83
C SER A 642 5.76 3.82 -26.21
N ASN A 643 5.37 5.07 -26.45
CA ASN A 643 4.04 5.56 -26.16
C ASN A 643 3.11 5.21 -27.33
N GLY A 644 1.93 4.72 -27.10
CA GLY A 644 1.04 4.39 -28.20
C GLY A 644 -0.34 3.89 -27.81
N GLY A 645 -0.56 3.66 -26.52
CA GLY A 645 -1.83 3.11 -26.05
C GLY A 645 -2.79 4.17 -25.53
N ASN A 646 -4.04 4.14 -26.01
CA ASN A 646 -5.17 4.86 -25.43
C ASN A 646 -6.23 3.83 -25.01
N LEU A 647 -6.79 4.03 -23.81
CA LEU A 647 -7.78 3.13 -23.25
C LEU A 647 -8.92 3.92 -22.62
N ARG A 648 -10.16 3.65 -23.05
CA ARG A 648 -11.36 4.23 -22.45
C ARG A 648 -12.20 3.14 -21.80
N MET A 649 -12.40 3.25 -20.52
CA MET A 649 -13.14 2.28 -19.72
C MET A 649 -14.27 2.96 -18.98
N MET A 650 -15.38 2.25 -18.82
CA MET A 650 -16.43 2.60 -17.88
C MET A 650 -16.80 1.40 -17.03
N GLY A 651 -17.39 1.63 -15.87
CA GLY A 651 -17.82 0.52 -15.04
C GLY A 651 -18.57 0.94 -13.80
N LEU A 652 -19.11 -0.06 -13.13
CA LEU A 652 -19.84 0.04 -11.88
C LEU A 652 -19.15 -0.80 -10.83
N GLU A 653 -18.79 -0.18 -9.73
CA GLU A 653 -18.25 -0.81 -8.53
C GLU A 653 -19.31 -0.73 -7.43
N GLN A 654 -19.51 -1.81 -6.69
CA GLN A 654 -20.43 -1.87 -5.56
C GLN A 654 -19.78 -2.60 -4.39
N SER A 655 -20.09 -2.16 -3.18
CA SER A 655 -19.75 -2.88 -1.95
C SER A 655 -20.95 -2.91 -1.01
N LEU A 656 -21.12 -4.02 -0.32
CA LEU A 656 -22.16 -4.27 0.66
C LEU A 656 -21.52 -4.79 1.94
N THR A 657 -21.85 -4.22 3.07
CA THR A 657 -21.44 -4.73 4.38
C THR A 657 -22.65 -4.88 5.28
N PHE A 658 -22.82 -6.09 5.83
CA PHE A 658 -23.81 -6.39 6.86
C PHE A 658 -23.07 -6.71 8.15
N GLN A 659 -23.49 -6.08 9.25
CA GLN A 659 -22.87 -6.27 10.56
C GLN A 659 -23.91 -6.64 11.60
N PHE A 660 -24.13 -7.93 11.79
CA PHE A 660 -24.99 -8.48 12.85
C PHE A 660 -24.14 -8.82 14.09
N PRO A 661 -24.74 -9.02 15.28
CA PRO A 661 -23.98 -9.28 16.52
C PRO A 661 -22.96 -10.42 16.44
N HIS A 662 -23.27 -11.47 15.66
CA HIS A 662 -22.43 -12.67 15.52
C HIS A 662 -22.08 -13.02 14.08
N LEU A 663 -22.47 -12.21 13.10
CA LEU A 663 -22.23 -12.46 11.69
C LEU A 663 -21.88 -11.17 11.00
N TRP A 664 -20.70 -11.13 10.43
CA TRP A 664 -20.27 -10.07 9.54
C TRP A 664 -20.16 -10.61 8.10
N ILE A 665 -20.73 -9.89 7.16
CA ILE A 665 -20.68 -10.23 5.73
C ILE A 665 -20.25 -8.99 4.97
N HIS A 666 -19.25 -9.16 4.12
CA HIS A 666 -18.84 -8.13 3.17
C HIS A 666 -18.81 -8.70 1.76
N GLY A 667 -19.37 -7.97 0.82
CA GLY A 667 -19.31 -8.32 -0.59
C GLY A 667 -18.93 -7.13 -1.43
N ASN A 668 -18.18 -7.37 -2.50
CA ASN A 668 -17.97 -6.37 -3.54
C ASN A 668 -18.12 -6.98 -4.93
N LEU A 669 -18.55 -6.13 -5.86
CA LEU A 669 -18.79 -6.47 -7.24
C LEU A 669 -18.26 -5.35 -8.12
N THR A 670 -17.61 -5.73 -9.20
CA THR A 670 -17.20 -4.80 -10.26
C THR A 670 -17.63 -5.35 -11.61
N TYR A 671 -18.29 -4.52 -12.38
CA TYR A 671 -18.49 -4.70 -13.81
C TYR A 671 -17.76 -3.58 -14.55
N GLN A 672 -16.87 -3.94 -15.45
CA GLN A 672 -16.10 -3.01 -16.26
C GLN A 672 -16.23 -3.33 -17.73
N HIS A 673 -16.33 -2.28 -18.55
CA HIS A 673 -16.55 -2.38 -19.98
C HIS A 673 -15.58 -1.48 -20.73
N LEU A 674 -14.93 -2.04 -21.72
CA LEU A 674 -14.06 -1.32 -22.64
C LEU A 674 -14.93 -0.58 -23.67
N LEU A 675 -14.74 0.72 -23.80
CA LEU A 675 -15.46 1.57 -24.75
C LEU A 675 -14.69 1.73 -26.05
N ASN A 676 -13.38 1.93 -25.94
CA ASN A 676 -12.49 2.12 -27.08
C ASN A 676 -11.04 1.93 -26.66
N GLN A 677 -10.19 1.54 -27.57
CA GLN A 677 -8.77 1.37 -27.36
C GLN A 677 -7.95 1.51 -28.65
N THR A 678 -6.68 1.90 -28.48
CA THR A 678 -5.62 1.74 -29.47
C THR A 678 -4.42 1.02 -28.87
N ASP A 679 -4.65 0.31 -27.74
CA ASP A 679 -3.64 -0.28 -26.89
C ASP A 679 -3.39 -1.76 -27.23
N TYR A 680 -2.15 -2.21 -27.13
CA TYR A 680 -1.76 -3.61 -27.30
C TYR A 680 -2.22 -4.53 -26.17
N THR A 681 -2.59 -3.97 -24.99
CA THR A 681 -3.13 -4.73 -23.86
C THR A 681 -4.63 -5.02 -24.01
N ALA A 682 -5.26 -4.54 -25.05
CA ALA A 682 -6.68 -4.70 -25.28
C ALA A 682 -6.99 -4.95 -26.78
N ASN A 683 -8.18 -5.43 -27.06
CA ASN A 683 -8.78 -5.40 -28.38
C ASN A 683 -10.04 -4.54 -28.36
N ASP A 684 -10.81 -4.52 -29.43
CA ASP A 684 -12.01 -3.67 -29.54
C ASP A 684 -13.13 -4.01 -28.53
N THR A 685 -13.01 -5.11 -27.78
CA THR A 685 -14.08 -5.61 -26.91
C THR A 685 -13.68 -5.85 -25.46
N TYR A 686 -12.42 -6.10 -25.19
CA TYR A 686 -11.94 -6.44 -23.84
C TYR A 686 -10.45 -6.17 -23.65
N VAL A 687 -10.07 -5.94 -22.39
CA VAL A 687 -8.68 -5.87 -21.95
C VAL A 687 -8.16 -7.29 -21.75
N TYR A 688 -6.97 -7.61 -22.30
CA TYR A 688 -6.36 -8.93 -22.14
C TYR A 688 -6.03 -9.20 -20.67
N SER A 689 -6.12 -10.44 -20.27
CA SER A 689 -5.80 -10.95 -18.93
C SER A 689 -6.68 -10.41 -17.78
N VAL A 690 -7.67 -9.57 -18.06
CA VAL A 690 -8.54 -8.97 -17.04
C VAL A 690 -9.99 -9.37 -17.27
N PRO A 691 -10.72 -9.85 -16.24
CA PRO A 691 -12.14 -10.17 -16.37
C PRO A 691 -12.99 -8.90 -16.41
N ASN A 692 -14.11 -8.95 -17.13
CA ASN A 692 -15.08 -7.85 -17.16
C ASN A 692 -15.96 -7.84 -15.90
N PHE A 693 -16.09 -8.97 -15.22
CA PHE A 693 -16.89 -9.12 -14.01
C PHE A 693 -16.05 -9.78 -12.92
N LEU A 694 -16.02 -9.12 -11.77
CA LEU A 694 -15.31 -9.55 -10.55
C LEU A 694 -16.28 -9.47 -9.38
N MET A 695 -16.29 -10.51 -8.54
CA MET A 695 -17.12 -10.53 -7.34
C MET A 695 -16.37 -11.26 -6.21
N ASN A 696 -16.38 -10.66 -5.04
CA ASN A 696 -15.84 -11.26 -3.82
C ASN A 696 -16.87 -11.20 -2.71
N TRP A 697 -16.99 -12.26 -1.95
CA TRP A 697 -17.77 -12.35 -0.73
C TRP A 697 -16.88 -12.85 0.40
N VAL A 698 -17.01 -12.23 1.56
CA VAL A 698 -16.37 -12.64 2.81
C VAL A 698 -17.44 -12.73 3.88
N ALA A 699 -17.43 -13.78 4.67
CA ALA A 699 -18.28 -13.92 5.83
C ALA A 699 -17.46 -14.37 7.03
N GLU A 700 -17.67 -13.75 8.18
CA GLU A 700 -17.12 -14.20 9.47
C GLU A 700 -18.28 -14.45 10.43
N GLN A 701 -18.35 -15.67 10.96
CA GLN A 701 -19.32 -16.07 11.97
C GLN A 701 -18.63 -16.20 13.32
N ASP A 702 -19.09 -15.41 14.30
CA ASP A 702 -18.70 -15.56 15.70
C ASP A 702 -19.50 -16.70 16.34
N LEU A 703 -18.82 -17.77 16.70
CA LEU A 703 -19.39 -18.93 17.35
C LEU A 703 -19.28 -18.86 18.89
N SER A 704 -18.88 -17.73 19.45
CA SER A 704 -18.72 -17.56 20.91
C SER A 704 -19.95 -17.91 21.74
N PRO A 705 -21.20 -17.83 21.25
CA PRO A 705 -22.38 -18.36 21.97
C PRO A 705 -22.36 -19.87 22.21
N TRP A 706 -21.64 -20.64 21.37
CA TRP A 706 -21.53 -22.10 21.49
C TRP A 706 -20.17 -22.54 21.97
N VAL A 707 -19.11 -21.97 21.39
CA VAL A 707 -17.72 -22.24 21.74
C VAL A 707 -17.02 -20.91 21.96
N LYS A 708 -16.72 -20.58 23.22
CA LYS A 708 -16.15 -19.28 23.61
C LYS A 708 -14.95 -18.91 22.74
N GLN A 709 -15.00 -17.71 22.16
CA GLN A 709 -13.91 -17.12 21.36
C GLN A 709 -13.54 -17.90 20.08
N LEU A 710 -14.43 -18.71 19.53
CA LEU A 710 -14.26 -19.36 18.24
C LEU A 710 -14.93 -18.52 17.14
N ARG A 711 -14.22 -18.30 16.03
CA ARG A 711 -14.72 -17.65 14.82
C ARG A 711 -14.43 -18.51 13.61
N LEU A 712 -15.38 -18.57 12.70
CA LEU A 712 -15.20 -19.18 11.38
C LEU A 712 -15.25 -18.10 10.32
N HIS A 713 -14.45 -18.21 9.29
CA HIS A 713 -14.50 -17.32 8.14
C HIS A 713 -14.48 -18.09 6.84
N ALA A 714 -15.13 -17.51 5.84
CA ALA A 714 -15.15 -18.02 4.48
C ALA A 714 -15.05 -16.86 3.49
N LYS A 715 -14.35 -17.10 2.38
CA LYS A 715 -14.26 -16.18 1.25
C LYS A 715 -14.59 -16.91 -0.04
N CYS A 716 -15.36 -16.26 -0.91
CA CYS A 716 -15.61 -16.72 -2.28
C CYS A 716 -15.25 -15.62 -3.26
N SER A 717 -14.34 -15.89 -4.18
CA SER A 717 -13.93 -14.99 -5.26
C SER A 717 -14.34 -15.57 -6.59
N THR A 718 -15.06 -14.79 -7.40
CA THR A 718 -15.60 -15.22 -8.71
C THR A 718 -15.15 -14.26 -9.79
N TYR A 719 -14.67 -14.80 -10.89
CA TYR A 719 -14.16 -14.03 -12.02
C TYR A 719 -14.75 -14.55 -13.33
N SER A 720 -15.17 -13.64 -14.20
CA SER A 720 -15.65 -14.01 -15.54
C SER A 720 -14.52 -14.52 -16.41
N LYS A 721 -14.86 -15.05 -17.58
CA LYS A 721 -13.89 -15.46 -18.60
C LYS A 721 -12.94 -14.30 -18.91
N GLN A 722 -11.70 -14.66 -19.21
CA GLN A 722 -10.65 -13.74 -19.61
C GLN A 722 -10.10 -14.17 -20.97
N TYR A 723 -9.43 -13.27 -21.64
CA TYR A 723 -8.75 -13.56 -22.88
C TYR A 723 -7.29 -13.17 -22.72
N PHE A 724 -6.42 -14.05 -23.16
CA PHE A 724 -4.99 -13.85 -23.12
C PHE A 724 -4.45 -13.81 -24.54
N LYS A 725 -3.57 -12.85 -24.83
CA LYS A 725 -2.92 -12.75 -26.12
C LYS A 725 -1.48 -13.20 -25.97
N TYR A 726 -1.15 -14.31 -26.56
CA TYR A 726 0.23 -14.75 -26.67
C TYR A 726 1.01 -13.81 -27.58
N GLY A 727 2.13 -13.28 -27.08
CA GLY A 727 3.16 -12.73 -27.93
C GLY A 727 4.22 -13.79 -28.14
N TRP A 728 4.33 -14.33 -29.34
CA TRP A 728 5.40 -15.24 -29.70
C TRP A 728 6.17 -14.70 -30.91
N SER A 729 7.47 -14.90 -30.91
CA SER A 729 8.34 -14.62 -32.04
C SER A 729 8.90 -15.95 -32.56
N VAL A 730 8.68 -16.26 -33.82
CA VAL A 730 9.32 -17.39 -34.48
C VAL A 730 10.41 -16.82 -35.38
N PHE A 731 11.61 -17.32 -35.17
CA PHE A 731 12.75 -17.00 -36.02
C PHE A 731 12.83 -18.01 -37.17
N HIS A 732 12.61 -17.53 -38.36
CA HIS A 732 12.72 -18.35 -39.58
C HIS A 732 14.05 -18.15 -40.31
N GLY A 733 14.87 -17.20 -39.93
CA GLY A 733 16.16 -16.85 -40.50
C GLY A 733 16.58 -15.42 -40.14
N PRO A 734 17.77 -14.98 -40.54
CA PRO A 734 18.34 -13.69 -40.12
C PRO A 734 17.43 -12.49 -40.41
N ASP A 735 16.61 -12.57 -41.42
CA ASP A 735 15.76 -11.48 -41.87
C ASP A 735 14.25 -11.77 -41.75
N ASP A 736 13.83 -12.89 -41.14
CA ASP A 736 12.44 -13.31 -41.10
C ASP A 736 11.97 -13.65 -39.70
N TRP A 737 11.59 -12.59 -38.95
CA TRP A 737 10.95 -12.68 -37.65
C TRP A 737 9.45 -12.61 -37.80
N TYR A 738 8.76 -13.70 -37.53
CA TYR A 738 7.29 -13.72 -37.50
C TYR A 738 6.79 -13.54 -36.05
N PHE A 739 5.98 -12.52 -35.84
CA PHE A 739 5.28 -12.28 -34.59
C PHE A 739 3.83 -12.74 -34.68
N GLY A 740 3.55 -13.93 -34.17
CA GLY A 740 2.18 -14.41 -34.05
C GLY A 740 1.52 -13.93 -32.77
N ARG A 741 0.23 -13.70 -32.82
CA ARG A 741 -0.55 -13.23 -31.66
C ARG A 741 -1.83 -14.04 -31.57
N ASP A 742 -1.76 -15.23 -30.98
CA ASP A 742 -2.93 -16.08 -30.79
C ASP A 742 -3.71 -15.67 -29.54
N LEU A 743 -5.03 -15.64 -29.69
CA LEU A 743 -5.95 -15.31 -28.62
C LEU A 743 -6.43 -16.59 -27.95
N VAL A 744 -6.12 -16.73 -26.64
CA VAL A 744 -6.54 -17.88 -25.84
C VAL A 744 -7.58 -17.43 -24.82
N ARG A 745 -8.68 -18.16 -24.77
CA ARG A 745 -9.72 -17.96 -23.78
C ARG A 745 -9.39 -18.72 -22.49
N MET A 746 -9.29 -17.98 -21.38
CA MET A 746 -9.26 -18.55 -20.04
C MET A 746 -10.69 -18.64 -19.49
N PRO A 747 -11.15 -19.80 -18.97
CA PRO A 747 -12.51 -19.97 -18.48
C PRO A 747 -12.78 -19.09 -17.26
N ALA A 748 -14.06 -18.83 -16.99
CA ALA A 748 -14.49 -18.26 -15.71
C ALA A 748 -14.21 -19.26 -14.58
N TYR A 749 -13.88 -18.76 -13.41
CA TYR A 749 -13.60 -19.60 -12.24
C TYR A 749 -14.06 -18.96 -10.93
N ALA A 750 -14.21 -19.80 -9.91
CA ALA A 750 -14.47 -19.38 -8.54
C ALA A 750 -13.51 -20.07 -7.58
N LEU A 751 -13.03 -19.32 -6.60
CA LEU A 751 -12.14 -19.81 -5.54
C LEU A 751 -12.83 -19.66 -4.19
N VAL A 752 -12.79 -20.70 -3.38
CA VAL A 752 -13.33 -20.70 -2.02
C VAL A 752 -12.19 -20.91 -1.03
N ASP A 753 -12.06 -19.99 -0.10
CA ASP A 753 -11.14 -20.05 1.03
C ASP A 753 -11.95 -20.17 2.32
N VAL A 754 -11.45 -20.94 3.28
CA VAL A 754 -12.08 -21.11 4.60
C VAL A 754 -11.02 -21.09 5.69
N GLY A 755 -11.43 -20.68 6.89
CA GLY A 755 -10.54 -20.74 8.03
C GLY A 755 -11.29 -20.63 9.35
N LEU A 756 -10.53 -20.84 10.40
CA LEU A 756 -11.03 -20.74 11.77
C LEU A 756 -10.01 -20.00 12.63
N ARG A 757 -10.50 -19.28 13.63
CA ARG A 757 -9.70 -18.57 14.62
C ARG A 757 -10.24 -18.85 16.01
N TYR A 758 -9.35 -19.25 16.92
CA TYR A 758 -9.68 -19.54 18.31
C TYR A 758 -8.72 -18.79 19.24
N SER A 759 -9.24 -17.97 20.15
CA SER A 759 -8.45 -17.24 21.12
C SER A 759 -8.51 -17.93 22.49
N TRP A 760 -7.35 -18.16 23.11
CA TRP A 760 -7.25 -18.79 24.41
C TRP A 760 -6.20 -18.09 25.28
N HIS A 761 -6.62 -17.34 26.26
CA HIS A 761 -5.77 -16.55 27.15
C HIS A 761 -4.83 -15.59 26.37
N TRP A 762 -3.55 -15.94 26.28
CA TRP A 762 -2.52 -15.15 25.59
C TRP A 762 -2.22 -15.66 24.19
N PHE A 763 -2.89 -16.72 23.76
CA PHE A 763 -2.68 -17.35 22.49
C PHE A 763 -3.88 -17.18 21.56
N ASP A 764 -3.59 -16.87 20.29
CA ASP A 764 -4.55 -16.98 19.20
C ASP A 764 -4.08 -18.04 18.23
N PHE A 765 -4.94 -19.00 17.95
CA PHE A 765 -4.74 -20.04 16.95
C PHE A 765 -5.57 -19.71 15.73
N GLN A 766 -4.94 -19.77 14.55
CA GLN A 766 -5.63 -19.57 13.28
C GLN A 766 -5.23 -20.67 12.30
N PHE A 767 -6.20 -21.19 11.57
CA PHE A 767 -5.98 -22.14 10.49
C PHE A 767 -6.71 -21.68 9.24
N ASP A 768 -6.00 -21.54 8.13
CA ASP A 768 -6.54 -21.06 6.86
C ASP A 768 -6.26 -22.09 5.76
N CYS A 769 -7.29 -22.44 5.00
CA CYS A 769 -7.21 -23.23 3.79
C CYS A 769 -7.65 -22.40 2.59
N LYS A 770 -6.73 -22.13 1.67
CA LYS A 770 -6.97 -21.41 0.43
C LYS A 770 -7.26 -22.41 -0.70
N ASN A 771 -8.12 -21.98 -1.66
CA ASN A 771 -8.52 -22.80 -2.79
C ASN A 771 -9.00 -24.18 -2.32
N LEU A 772 -10.02 -24.21 -1.46
CA LEU A 772 -10.51 -25.42 -0.77
C LEU A 772 -10.78 -26.58 -1.72
N PHE A 773 -11.30 -26.30 -2.91
CA PHE A 773 -11.69 -27.31 -3.90
C PHE A 773 -10.55 -27.70 -4.85
N ASP A 774 -9.34 -27.18 -4.63
CA ASP A 774 -8.15 -27.48 -5.44
C ASP A 774 -8.33 -27.15 -6.94
N HIS A 775 -9.01 -26.04 -7.21
CA HIS A 775 -9.31 -25.62 -8.58
C HIS A 775 -8.04 -25.17 -9.29
N THR A 776 -7.78 -25.72 -10.47
CA THR A 776 -6.65 -25.33 -11.32
C THR A 776 -7.01 -24.09 -12.10
N TYR A 777 -6.24 -23.01 -11.96
CA TYR A 777 -6.44 -21.75 -12.67
C TYR A 777 -5.11 -21.08 -13.03
N ARG A 778 -5.18 -20.12 -13.94
CA ARG A 778 -4.02 -19.37 -14.42
C ARG A 778 -4.28 -17.89 -14.34
N LEU A 779 -3.22 -17.11 -14.11
CA LEU A 779 -3.24 -15.63 -14.17
C LEU A 779 -2.41 -15.15 -15.36
N GLY A 780 -2.94 -14.17 -16.07
CA GLY A 780 -2.23 -13.45 -17.11
C GLY A 780 -1.45 -12.26 -16.55
N GLY A 781 -0.95 -11.41 -17.44
CA GLY A 781 -0.18 -10.21 -17.10
C GLY A 781 1.30 -10.30 -17.49
N SER A 782 1.73 -11.42 -18.05
CA SER A 782 3.05 -11.61 -18.65
C SER A 782 2.95 -12.24 -20.04
N SER A 783 4.06 -12.70 -20.58
CA SER A 783 4.11 -13.33 -21.91
C SER A 783 3.32 -14.64 -22.01
N VAL A 784 3.09 -15.33 -20.89
CA VAL A 784 2.31 -16.56 -20.80
C VAL A 784 1.41 -16.55 -19.56
N PRO A 785 0.22 -17.19 -19.57
CA PRO A 785 -0.63 -17.33 -18.39
C PRO A 785 0.00 -18.32 -17.40
N ILE A 786 0.30 -17.81 -16.21
CA ILE A 786 1.00 -18.55 -15.17
C ILE A 786 0.02 -19.40 -14.37
N LEU A 787 0.31 -20.70 -14.26
CA LEU A 787 -0.40 -21.61 -13.37
C LEU A 787 -0.29 -21.12 -11.92
N GLN A 788 -1.39 -21.11 -11.20
CA GLN A 788 -1.45 -20.66 -9.82
C GLN A 788 -1.50 -21.83 -8.84
N PRO A 789 -1.08 -21.62 -7.57
CA PRO A 789 -1.09 -22.68 -6.55
C PRO A 789 -2.47 -23.31 -6.40
N GLY A 790 -2.49 -24.63 -6.19
CA GLY A 790 -3.65 -25.38 -5.80
C GLY A 790 -4.06 -25.11 -4.36
N ARG A 791 -4.66 -26.12 -3.71
CA ARG A 791 -5.07 -26.02 -2.31
C ARG A 791 -3.86 -25.85 -1.39
N SER A 792 -3.90 -24.80 -0.58
CA SER A 792 -2.83 -24.49 0.37
C SER A 792 -3.37 -24.18 1.76
N TRP A 793 -2.72 -24.69 2.79
CA TRP A 793 -3.08 -24.43 4.18
C TRP A 793 -1.95 -23.70 4.92
N LEU A 794 -2.33 -22.95 5.95
CA LEU A 794 -1.42 -22.25 6.86
C LEU A 794 -2.01 -22.30 8.27
N GLY A 795 -1.27 -22.88 9.20
CA GLY A 795 -1.57 -22.82 10.64
C GLY A 795 -0.71 -21.75 11.30
N THR A 796 -1.31 -20.89 12.11
CA THR A 796 -0.66 -19.78 12.81
C THR A 796 -0.95 -19.81 14.28
N VAL A 797 0.08 -19.63 15.10
CA VAL A 797 -0.03 -19.39 16.54
C VAL A 797 0.49 -17.98 16.82
N ARG A 798 -0.32 -17.16 17.48
CA ARG A 798 0.08 -15.83 17.97
C ARG A 798 0.12 -15.84 19.49
N PHE A 799 1.10 -15.19 20.02
CA PHE A 799 1.30 -14.98 21.45
C PHE A 799 1.39 -13.50 21.78
N ARG A 800 0.70 -13.06 22.84
CA ARG A 800 0.65 -11.64 23.24
C ARG A 800 0.96 -11.53 24.73
N ILE A 801 1.97 -10.70 25.09
CA ILE A 801 2.27 -10.27 26.45
C ILE A 801 2.05 -8.77 26.49
N ARG A 802 1.18 -8.33 27.37
CA ARG A 802 0.91 -6.90 27.65
C ARG A 802 1.61 -6.46 28.90
#